data_06cfbdeddaa6034a37e348314d2e6e21
#
_entry.id   06cfbdeddaa6034a37e348314d2e6e21
#
_cell.length_a   1.000
_cell.length_b   1.000
_cell.length_c   1.000
_cell.angle_alpha   90.00
_cell.angle_beta   90.00
_cell.angle_gamma   90.00
#
_symmetry.space_group_name_H-M   'P 1'
#
loop_
_entity.id
_entity.type
_entity.pdbx_description
1 polymer ?
#
loop_
_entity_poly.entity_id
_entity_poly.type
_entity_poly.pdbx_seq_one_letter_code
_entity_poly.pdbx_strand_id
1 'polypeptide(L)'
;NELLGQIQSDIFYLRESGDQGVQREVEPSDSSIQIHVCHSPMREVEVLHDRLLDQFDRQPDLDPAEVLVLVPDIETYAAYIEAVFGTLTDDRRIPFRIADCGQSQRTSLIETFFALLDMPFGRYDATAVSAPLAEPAIQKQFDLSGTDVDQILYWVRESGIRWGIDAADMTRLELPVGEENTWRRGSDRLVLSHALPPGDVFDQLAPCGPSDTTDAQVVGRFRSYLELVFTLRNELSGERTVIDWNVKANSLLDRFFALDASNESELRTLRDSLTGVAYSAEAAGYNGTVTLEVYRHDLAQRLAVPSRGLFGTGAVTFAALAAGRCLPAKLVCLLGMNDSSYPRADSRHGFDLIAQYPRVSDRRQREEDRQVFLDAVLCARQQLYISYTGRDIRDDRSKPPSTLISELFDYIDRTSRPQTNMSKTSSVITIQHPMQAFSEQYFQDNATQLFSYARELVRSGDVVVPGPGALVDVPLTRTETESEITLENLVQFFTHPVRVLLRDVLDIRLESADVLLQTREPVELDYYTRMTVREVMLAEKQRGAAFEAVVDQLRAGGKVPMGAVGFRALEFEWHKIAPLYDRLLSAGFSAEGEVIELVLDVAGTRLTGSVSPLTTNGLVHCSVMDLTARDRIRLWVSHLALCASDTSYTRSSQVFGPDQAESFDVIGEPHTLLADLIAVYQEGLTRPLPFFPRSAWEYVSTGGDPAKAAARTWAGNDYAWGESEDAYNQLAFRDSGIEILEGEFEQLASRILGPLQANRVVIR
;
A
#
# COMPACT_ATOMS: atom_id res chain seq x y z
N ASN A 1 11.20 -4.16 54.28
CA ASN A 1 12.67 -4.24 54.05
C ASN A 1 13.06 -4.46 52.58
N GLU A 2 12.19 -4.12 51.67
CA GLU A 2 12.40 -4.26 50.22
C GLU A 2 13.43 -3.24 49.70
N LEU A 3 14.14 -3.59 48.63
CA LEU A 3 15.21 -2.78 48.03
C LEU A 3 14.74 -1.34 47.67
N LEU A 4 13.57 -1.21 47.06
CA LEU A 4 12.99 0.10 46.73
C LEU A 4 12.78 0.96 47.98
N GLY A 5 12.14 0.42 49.02
CA GLY A 5 11.90 1.15 50.25
C GLY A 5 13.17 1.55 50.98
N GLN A 6 14.23 0.77 50.87
CA GLN A 6 15.56 1.10 51.40
C GLN A 6 16.18 2.31 50.67
N ILE A 7 16.14 2.32 49.35
CA ILE A 7 16.64 3.44 48.51
C ILE A 7 15.85 4.72 48.83
N GLN A 8 14.52 4.61 48.86
CA GLN A 8 13.64 5.77 49.17
C GLN A 8 13.92 6.32 50.57
N SER A 9 14.16 5.43 51.57
CA SER A 9 14.54 5.83 52.92
C SER A 9 15.90 6.55 52.96
N ASP A 10 16.90 6.05 52.21
CA ASP A 10 18.19 6.69 52.12
C ASP A 10 18.11 8.09 51.49
N ILE A 11 17.28 8.25 50.44
CA ILE A 11 17.00 9.54 49.83
C ILE A 11 16.30 10.48 50.82
N PHE A 12 15.26 10.00 51.51
CA PHE A 12 14.47 10.80 52.45
C PHE A 12 15.32 11.32 53.65
N TYR A 13 16.18 10.47 54.19
CA TYR A 13 17.03 10.83 55.32
C TYR A 13 18.38 11.39 54.89
N LEU A 14 18.65 11.58 53.60
CA LEU A 14 19.94 12.03 53.03
C LEU A 14 21.13 11.17 53.55
N ARG A 15 20.98 9.84 53.56
CA ARG A 15 22.01 8.92 54.04
C ARG A 15 22.77 8.34 52.85
N GLU A 16 24.09 8.38 52.93
CA GLU A 16 24.96 7.62 52.03
C GLU A 16 25.22 6.24 52.65
N SER A 17 24.30 5.30 52.44
CA SER A 17 24.50 3.91 52.88
C SER A 17 25.61 3.28 52.07
N GLY A 18 26.44 2.43 52.74
CA GLY A 18 27.59 1.77 52.12
C GLY A 18 28.95 2.38 52.43
N ASP A 19 29.06 3.65 52.84
CA ASP A 19 30.32 4.30 53.21
C ASP A 19 30.98 3.70 54.47
N GLN A 20 30.17 3.01 55.29
CA GLN A 20 30.67 2.31 56.49
C GLN A 20 30.96 0.80 56.23
N GLY A 21 30.93 0.33 54.98
CA GLY A 21 31.21 -1.07 54.63
C GLY A 21 30.09 -2.08 54.98
N VAL A 22 28.94 -1.62 55.48
CA VAL A 22 27.79 -2.47 55.80
C VAL A 22 26.84 -2.48 54.62
N GLN A 23 26.88 -3.53 53.82
CA GLN A 23 25.93 -3.80 52.76
C GLN A 23 24.69 -4.49 53.31
N ARG A 24 23.50 -4.09 52.83
CA ARG A 24 22.22 -4.70 53.16
C ARG A 24 22.01 -5.97 52.31
N GLU A 25 21.45 -7.00 52.93
CA GLU A 25 21.14 -8.25 52.20
C GLU A 25 19.80 -8.08 51.47
N VAL A 26 19.79 -8.48 50.21
CA VAL A 26 18.59 -8.47 49.35
C VAL A 26 18.16 -9.91 49.07
N GLU A 27 16.91 -10.24 49.40
CA GLU A 27 16.36 -11.57 49.18
C GLU A 27 16.15 -11.83 47.66
N PRO A 28 16.31 -13.07 47.20
CA PRO A 28 16.06 -13.42 45.81
C PRO A 28 14.61 -13.22 45.35
N SER A 29 13.68 -13.20 46.30
CA SER A 29 12.26 -12.97 46.12
C SER A 29 11.85 -11.48 46.02
N ASP A 30 12.79 -10.57 46.30
CA ASP A 30 12.55 -9.14 46.24
C ASP A 30 12.34 -8.68 44.76
N SER A 31 11.11 -8.34 44.43
CA SER A 31 10.69 -7.86 43.10
C SER A 31 10.34 -6.37 43.10
N SER A 32 10.69 -5.65 44.20
CA SER A 32 10.37 -4.22 44.33
C SER A 32 11.05 -3.33 43.28
N ILE A 33 12.21 -3.76 42.74
CA ILE A 33 12.87 -3.16 41.58
C ILE A 33 13.16 -4.27 40.56
N GLN A 34 12.65 -4.09 39.34
CA GLN A 34 12.94 -4.99 38.22
C GLN A 34 13.44 -4.19 37.02
N ILE A 35 14.50 -4.70 36.37
CA ILE A 35 15.09 -4.07 35.20
C ILE A 35 15.09 -5.05 34.04
N HIS A 36 14.46 -4.67 32.93
CA HIS A 36 14.24 -5.52 31.79
C HIS A 36 15.06 -5.04 30.58
N VAL A 37 15.85 -5.93 30.01
CA VAL A 37 16.71 -5.64 28.86
C VAL A 37 16.08 -6.27 27.63
N CYS A 38 15.67 -5.43 26.69
CA CYS A 38 14.99 -5.84 25.46
C CYS A 38 15.81 -5.48 24.20
N HIS A 39 15.33 -5.92 23.02
CA HIS A 39 15.97 -5.67 21.73
C HIS A 39 15.32 -4.54 20.93
N SER A 40 14.06 -4.19 21.26
CA SER A 40 13.31 -3.16 20.55
C SER A 40 12.23 -2.54 21.43
N PRO A 41 11.70 -1.34 21.10
CA PRO A 41 10.58 -0.74 21.79
C PRO A 41 9.33 -1.63 21.80
N MET A 42 9.05 -2.33 20.70
CA MET A 42 7.94 -3.30 20.63
C MET A 42 8.10 -4.38 21.70
N ARG A 43 9.30 -4.96 21.82
CA ARG A 43 9.57 -5.99 22.87
C ARG A 43 9.47 -5.44 24.29
N GLU A 44 9.83 -4.20 24.52
CA GLU A 44 9.62 -3.55 25.83
C GLU A 44 8.14 -3.49 26.20
N VAL A 45 7.28 -3.12 25.24
CA VAL A 45 5.83 -3.03 25.45
C VAL A 45 5.19 -4.41 25.62
N GLU A 46 5.57 -5.41 24.81
CA GLU A 46 5.10 -6.80 24.94
C GLU A 46 5.48 -7.42 26.29
N VAL A 47 6.74 -7.24 26.70
CA VAL A 47 7.22 -7.71 28.02
C VAL A 47 6.48 -7.01 29.15
N LEU A 48 6.25 -5.70 29.06
CA LEU A 48 5.47 -4.97 30.05
C LEU A 48 4.04 -5.52 30.15
N HIS A 49 3.39 -5.80 29.03
CA HIS A 49 2.05 -6.37 28.99
C HIS A 49 1.97 -7.71 29.73
N ASP A 50 2.89 -8.64 29.43
CA ASP A 50 2.98 -9.93 30.13
C ASP A 50 3.22 -9.74 31.63
N ARG A 51 4.08 -8.78 32.01
CA ARG A 51 4.35 -8.47 33.42
C ARG A 51 3.16 -7.88 34.16
N LEU A 52 2.39 -7.03 33.50
CA LEU A 52 1.17 -6.47 34.09
C LEU A 52 0.09 -7.54 34.28
N LEU A 53 -0.07 -8.47 33.34
CA LEU A 53 -0.97 -9.62 33.50
C LEU A 53 -0.57 -10.45 34.72
N ASP A 54 0.72 -10.80 34.89
CA ASP A 54 1.23 -11.53 36.04
C ASP A 54 0.99 -10.76 37.37
N GLN A 55 1.13 -9.43 37.35
CA GLN A 55 0.86 -8.60 38.54
C GLN A 55 -0.62 -8.60 38.90
N PHE A 56 -1.52 -8.47 37.95
CA PHE A 56 -2.96 -8.52 38.19
C PHE A 56 -3.41 -9.91 38.65
N ASP A 57 -2.81 -10.99 38.13
CA ASP A 57 -3.09 -12.35 38.57
C ASP A 57 -2.62 -12.59 40.03
N ARG A 58 -1.45 -12.07 40.40
CA ARG A 58 -0.90 -12.22 41.78
C ARG A 58 -1.55 -11.29 42.80
N GLN A 59 -2.01 -10.13 42.34
CA GLN A 59 -2.60 -9.08 43.18
C GLN A 59 -3.97 -8.67 42.65
N PRO A 60 -5.02 -9.44 42.89
CA PRO A 60 -6.36 -9.14 42.40
C PRO A 60 -6.94 -7.77 42.87
N ASP A 61 -6.38 -7.20 43.96
CA ASP A 61 -6.76 -5.89 44.51
C ASP A 61 -5.98 -4.72 43.83
N LEU A 62 -5.11 -4.99 42.87
CA LEU A 62 -4.42 -3.95 42.12
C LEU A 62 -5.35 -3.39 41.03
N ASP A 63 -5.75 -2.14 41.17
CA ASP A 63 -6.55 -1.45 40.15
C ASP A 63 -5.63 -0.99 38.97
N PRO A 64 -6.03 -1.19 37.72
CA PRO A 64 -5.28 -0.63 36.56
C PRO A 64 -4.99 0.87 36.68
N ALA A 65 -5.82 1.65 37.35
CA ALA A 65 -5.56 3.08 37.63
C ALA A 65 -4.37 3.34 38.57
N GLU A 66 -3.91 2.33 39.31
CA GLU A 66 -2.76 2.41 40.22
C GLU A 66 -1.42 2.06 39.53
N VAL A 67 -1.46 1.83 38.21
CA VAL A 67 -0.31 1.56 37.36
C VAL A 67 -0.02 2.79 36.49
N LEU A 68 1.20 3.33 36.60
CA LEU A 68 1.67 4.47 35.84
C LEU A 68 2.88 4.05 34.99
N VAL A 69 2.77 4.18 33.67
CA VAL A 69 3.83 3.90 32.71
C VAL A 69 4.37 5.20 32.13
N LEU A 70 5.63 5.47 32.34
CA LEU A 70 6.28 6.70 31.93
C LEU A 70 7.35 6.43 30.88
N VAL A 71 7.35 7.24 29.82
CA VAL A 71 8.27 7.09 28.68
C VAL A 71 8.93 8.41 28.37
N PRO A 72 10.24 8.48 28.08
CA PRO A 72 10.90 9.73 27.68
C PRO A 72 10.27 10.36 26.43
N ASP A 73 9.91 9.54 25.44
CA ASP A 73 9.28 9.94 24.20
C ASP A 73 8.02 9.07 23.97
N ILE A 74 6.89 9.58 24.44
CA ILE A 74 5.60 8.88 24.34
C ILE A 74 5.12 8.76 22.89
N GLU A 75 5.48 9.72 22.02
CA GLU A 75 5.07 9.71 20.61
C GLU A 75 5.66 8.51 19.85
N THR A 76 6.94 8.23 20.08
CA THR A 76 7.59 7.04 19.51
C THR A 76 6.96 5.73 20.03
N TYR A 77 6.52 5.69 21.28
CA TYR A 77 5.97 4.46 21.88
C TYR A 77 4.47 4.26 21.66
N ALA A 78 3.71 5.30 21.35
CA ALA A 78 2.26 5.26 21.22
C ALA A 78 1.77 4.18 20.25
N ALA A 79 2.38 4.09 19.06
CA ALA A 79 2.01 3.09 18.06
C ALA A 79 2.26 1.64 18.55
N TYR A 80 3.34 1.40 19.30
CA TYR A 80 3.63 0.08 19.88
C TYR A 80 2.67 -0.24 21.02
N ILE A 81 2.30 0.75 21.85
CA ILE A 81 1.32 0.58 22.93
C ILE A 81 -0.04 0.21 22.34
N GLU A 82 -0.50 0.93 21.31
CA GLU A 82 -1.75 0.61 20.63
C GLU A 82 -1.73 -0.76 19.96
N ALA A 83 -0.62 -1.14 19.34
CA ALA A 83 -0.47 -2.44 18.71
C ALA A 83 -0.58 -3.59 19.71
N VAL A 84 -0.02 -3.45 20.94
CA VAL A 84 -0.03 -4.51 21.95
C VAL A 84 -1.28 -4.48 22.82
N PHE A 85 -1.65 -3.32 23.35
CA PHE A 85 -2.77 -3.19 24.30
C PHE A 85 -4.12 -2.99 23.60
N GLY A 86 -4.15 -2.42 22.39
CA GLY A 86 -5.37 -2.08 21.67
C GLY A 86 -5.96 -3.21 20.83
N THR A 87 -5.15 -4.20 20.44
CA THR A 87 -5.59 -5.29 19.54
C THR A 87 -6.21 -6.49 20.26
N LEU A 88 -5.98 -6.63 21.57
CA LEU A 88 -6.45 -7.77 22.36
C LEU A 88 -7.93 -7.59 22.75
N THR A 89 -8.74 -8.61 22.47
CA THR A 89 -10.18 -8.65 22.76
C THR A 89 -10.57 -9.74 23.75
N ASP A 90 -9.60 -10.59 24.14
CA ASP A 90 -9.78 -11.73 25.05
C ASP A 90 -9.55 -11.33 26.53
N ASP A 91 -9.37 -12.32 27.40
CA ASP A 91 -9.12 -12.18 28.83
C ASP A 91 -7.78 -11.50 29.17
N ARG A 92 -6.89 -11.34 28.17
CA ARG A 92 -5.63 -10.59 28.30
C ARG A 92 -5.78 -9.10 28.09
N ARG A 93 -6.99 -8.60 27.85
CA ARG A 93 -7.24 -7.19 27.64
C ARG A 93 -7.05 -6.38 28.92
N ILE A 94 -6.04 -5.52 28.93
CA ILE A 94 -5.81 -4.53 29.99
C ILE A 94 -6.38 -3.18 29.53
N PRO A 95 -7.29 -2.54 30.28
CA PRO A 95 -7.73 -1.20 29.95
C PRO A 95 -6.57 -0.21 30.08
N PHE A 96 -6.30 0.51 29.02
CA PHE A 96 -5.19 1.47 28.96
C PHE A 96 -5.60 2.81 28.39
N ARG A 97 -4.75 3.79 28.60
CA ARG A 97 -4.88 5.13 28.07
C ARG A 97 -3.50 5.75 27.89
N ILE A 98 -3.31 6.44 26.78
CA ILE A 98 -2.12 7.23 26.50
C ILE A 98 -2.45 8.70 26.81
N ALA A 99 -1.82 9.25 27.84
CA ALA A 99 -1.91 10.65 28.21
C ALA A 99 -0.69 11.39 27.60
N ASP A 100 -0.82 12.67 27.33
CA ASP A 100 0.23 13.54 26.77
C ASP A 100 0.83 13.07 25.43
N CYS A 101 0.23 12.10 24.80
CA CYS A 101 0.38 12.01 23.37
C CYS A 101 -0.17 13.33 22.82
N GLY A 102 0.69 14.18 22.33
CA GLY A 102 0.23 15.30 21.52
C GLY A 102 -0.71 14.68 20.49
N GLN A 103 -1.74 15.40 20.09
CA GLN A 103 -2.51 14.98 18.91
C GLN A 103 -1.64 15.03 17.63
N SER A 104 -0.40 14.62 17.74
CA SER A 104 0.46 14.26 16.62
C SER A 104 0.14 12.86 16.07
N GLN A 105 -0.73 12.09 16.68
CA GLN A 105 -1.67 11.32 15.87
C GLN A 105 -2.54 12.37 15.16
N ARG A 106 -1.95 12.94 14.11
CA ARG A 106 -2.70 13.69 13.14
C ARG A 106 -3.77 12.73 12.70
N THR A 107 -4.98 12.93 13.20
CA THR A 107 -6.11 12.19 12.69
C THR A 107 -6.13 12.45 11.18
N SER A 108 -6.59 11.49 10.42
CA SER A 108 -6.70 11.60 8.96
C SER A 108 -7.31 12.95 8.54
N LEU A 109 -8.29 13.42 9.32
CA LEU A 109 -8.95 14.72 9.10
C LEU A 109 -7.99 15.91 9.24
N ILE A 110 -7.18 15.96 10.31
CA ILE A 110 -6.22 17.06 10.54
C ILE A 110 -5.12 17.03 9.47
N GLU A 111 -4.62 15.85 9.10
CA GLU A 111 -3.64 15.71 8.01
C GLU A 111 -4.22 16.19 6.69
N THR A 112 -5.45 15.81 6.39
CA THR A 112 -6.16 16.23 5.17
C THR A 112 -6.39 17.74 5.16
N PHE A 113 -6.72 18.35 6.30
CA PHE A 113 -6.84 19.80 6.41
C PHE A 113 -5.51 20.50 6.11
N PHE A 114 -4.39 20.01 6.65
CA PHE A 114 -3.08 20.56 6.31
C PHE A 114 -2.69 20.32 4.85
N ALA A 115 -3.02 19.17 4.29
CA ALA A 115 -2.80 18.90 2.87
C ALA A 115 -3.54 19.90 1.96
N LEU A 116 -4.77 20.30 2.33
CA LEU A 116 -5.51 21.35 1.62
C LEU A 116 -4.85 22.73 1.77
N LEU A 117 -4.32 23.08 2.95
CA LEU A 117 -3.55 24.32 3.16
C LEU A 117 -2.24 24.33 2.38
N ASP A 118 -1.61 23.16 2.18
CA ASP A 118 -0.36 23.02 1.44
C ASP A 118 -0.56 23.00 -0.08
N MET A 119 -1.78 22.76 -0.56
CA MET A 119 -2.10 22.66 -1.98
C MET A 119 -1.58 23.84 -2.83
N PRO A 120 -1.71 25.11 -2.38
CA PRO A 120 -1.23 26.25 -3.16
C PRO A 120 0.30 26.32 -3.37
N PHE A 121 1.07 25.65 -2.54
CA PHE A 121 2.54 25.59 -2.67
C PHE A 121 3.00 24.52 -3.64
N GLY A 122 2.13 23.55 -3.94
CA GLY A 122 2.39 22.45 -4.85
C GLY A 122 2.06 22.77 -6.31
N ARG A 123 2.23 21.76 -7.16
CA ARG A 123 1.91 21.80 -8.58
C ARG A 123 0.54 21.21 -8.89
N TYR A 124 -0.29 20.94 -7.90
CA TYR A 124 -1.56 20.21 -8.07
C TYR A 124 -1.34 18.84 -8.72
N ASP A 125 -0.36 18.08 -8.21
CA ASP A 125 -0.10 16.72 -8.68
C ASP A 125 -1.35 15.83 -8.49
N ALA A 126 -1.53 14.86 -9.39
CA ALA A 126 -2.68 13.96 -9.36
C ALA A 126 -2.87 13.28 -8.00
N THR A 127 -1.78 12.87 -7.35
CA THR A 127 -1.80 12.28 -6.01
C THR A 127 -2.22 13.28 -4.94
N ALA A 128 -1.67 14.49 -4.97
CA ALA A 128 -1.97 15.52 -3.96
C ALA A 128 -3.43 15.98 -4.00
N VAL A 129 -4.01 16.15 -5.20
CA VAL A 129 -5.41 16.56 -5.36
C VAL A 129 -6.37 15.41 -5.04
N SER A 130 -5.99 14.16 -5.32
CA SER A 130 -6.85 12.99 -5.08
C SER A 130 -6.79 12.48 -3.64
N ALA A 131 -5.66 12.62 -2.94
CA ALA A 131 -5.48 12.11 -1.58
C ALA A 131 -6.57 12.56 -0.57
N PRO A 132 -7.04 13.83 -0.57
CA PRO A 132 -8.10 14.25 0.34
C PRO A 132 -9.43 13.50 0.17
N LEU A 133 -9.70 12.92 -1.01
CA LEU A 133 -10.91 12.13 -1.25
C LEU A 133 -10.95 10.82 -0.43
N ALA A 134 -9.83 10.37 0.13
CA ALA A 134 -9.80 9.23 1.04
C ALA A 134 -10.42 9.55 2.42
N GLU A 135 -10.54 10.86 2.78
CA GLU A 135 -11.10 11.29 4.05
C GLU A 135 -12.63 11.15 4.06
N PRO A 136 -13.22 10.35 5.01
CA PRO A 136 -14.67 10.13 5.05
C PRO A 136 -15.50 11.41 5.19
N ALA A 137 -14.98 12.42 5.89
CA ALA A 137 -15.67 13.70 6.06
C ALA A 137 -15.78 14.47 4.73
N ILE A 138 -14.79 14.35 3.84
CA ILE A 138 -14.81 14.92 2.49
C ILE A 138 -15.75 14.10 1.59
N GLN A 139 -15.67 12.77 1.64
CA GLN A 139 -16.58 11.90 0.90
C GLN A 139 -18.04 12.27 1.17
N LYS A 140 -18.38 12.42 2.44
CA LYS A 140 -19.72 12.80 2.86
C LYS A 140 -20.12 14.21 2.41
N GLN A 141 -19.19 15.17 2.44
CA GLN A 141 -19.43 16.54 1.99
C GLN A 141 -19.80 16.62 0.51
N PHE A 142 -19.18 15.80 -0.32
CA PHE A 142 -19.41 15.75 -1.76
C PHE A 142 -20.35 14.61 -2.19
N ASP A 143 -20.97 13.90 -1.24
CA ASP A 143 -21.89 12.78 -1.48
C ASP A 143 -21.26 11.67 -2.33
N LEU A 144 -20.00 11.32 -2.01
CA LEU A 144 -19.21 10.25 -2.62
C LEU A 144 -19.13 9.04 -1.68
N SER A 145 -19.17 7.84 -2.25
CA SER A 145 -18.86 6.60 -1.55
C SER A 145 -17.40 6.19 -1.76
N GLY A 146 -16.89 5.23 -0.97
CA GLY A 146 -15.55 4.68 -1.20
C GLY A 146 -15.37 4.08 -2.59
N THR A 147 -16.38 3.39 -3.11
CA THR A 147 -16.37 2.84 -4.48
C THR A 147 -16.36 3.93 -5.55
N ASP A 148 -17.03 5.08 -5.30
CA ASP A 148 -16.96 6.23 -6.23
C ASP A 148 -15.54 6.81 -6.24
N VAL A 149 -14.85 6.85 -5.10
CA VAL A 149 -13.47 7.32 -5.03
C VAL A 149 -12.54 6.42 -5.82
N ASP A 150 -12.65 5.09 -5.68
CA ASP A 150 -11.85 4.14 -6.45
C ASP A 150 -12.07 4.33 -7.96
N GLN A 151 -13.32 4.56 -8.35
CA GLN A 151 -13.67 4.82 -9.74
C GLN A 151 -13.12 6.16 -10.24
N ILE A 152 -13.15 7.21 -9.41
CA ILE A 152 -12.53 8.50 -9.71
C ILE A 152 -11.02 8.34 -9.92
N LEU A 153 -10.31 7.60 -9.08
CA LEU A 153 -8.88 7.36 -9.22
C LEU A 153 -8.56 6.63 -10.54
N TYR A 154 -9.38 5.66 -10.92
CA TYR A 154 -9.29 5.00 -12.21
C TYR A 154 -9.46 6.01 -13.37
N TRP A 155 -10.48 6.89 -13.31
CA TRP A 155 -10.72 7.90 -14.35
C TRP A 155 -9.61 8.96 -14.42
N VAL A 156 -9.06 9.39 -13.29
CA VAL A 156 -7.90 10.29 -13.25
C VAL A 156 -6.72 9.70 -14.00
N ARG A 157 -6.45 8.41 -13.80
CA ARG A 157 -5.40 7.70 -14.53
C ARG A 157 -5.69 7.62 -16.03
N GLU A 158 -6.90 7.17 -16.40
CA GLU A 158 -7.29 6.95 -17.79
C GLU A 158 -7.40 8.26 -18.58
N SER A 159 -7.80 9.35 -17.94
CA SER A 159 -7.84 10.68 -18.57
C SER A 159 -6.47 11.29 -18.81
N GLY A 160 -5.39 10.70 -18.27
CA GLY A 160 -4.05 11.20 -18.44
C GLY A 160 -3.71 12.43 -17.60
N ILE A 161 -4.52 12.74 -16.58
CA ILE A 161 -4.21 13.81 -15.61
C ILE A 161 -2.91 13.46 -14.87
N ARG A 162 -2.01 14.45 -14.77
CA ARG A 162 -0.73 14.29 -14.05
C ARG A 162 -0.53 15.40 -13.03
N TRP A 163 -0.62 16.66 -13.45
CA TRP A 163 -0.40 17.83 -12.59
C TRP A 163 -0.86 19.12 -13.30
N GLY A 164 -0.94 20.21 -12.51
CA GLY A 164 -1.32 21.52 -13.01
C GLY A 164 -2.83 21.70 -13.21
N ILE A 165 -3.36 22.87 -12.86
CA ILE A 165 -4.79 23.14 -12.99
C ILE A 165 -5.16 23.30 -14.47
N ASP A 166 -4.47 24.21 -15.16
CA ASP A 166 -4.71 24.60 -16.56
C ASP A 166 -3.48 25.30 -17.16
N ALA A 167 -3.57 25.77 -18.40
CA ALA A 167 -2.51 26.51 -19.10
C ALA A 167 -2.10 27.82 -18.37
N ALA A 168 -3.01 28.47 -17.68
CA ALA A 168 -2.72 29.69 -16.93
C ALA A 168 -1.86 29.38 -15.71
N ASP A 169 -2.09 28.25 -15.05
CA ASP A 169 -1.28 27.76 -13.94
C ASP A 169 0.14 27.38 -14.40
N MET A 170 0.27 26.74 -15.57
CA MET A 170 1.57 26.46 -16.20
C MET A 170 2.36 27.74 -16.48
N THR A 171 1.73 28.73 -17.05
CA THR A 171 2.36 30.02 -17.35
C THR A 171 2.87 30.72 -16.08
N ARG A 172 2.11 30.65 -14.98
CA ARG A 172 2.53 31.20 -13.70
C ARG A 172 3.73 30.48 -13.09
N LEU A 173 3.86 29.18 -13.35
CA LEU A 173 5.03 28.38 -12.94
C LEU A 173 6.23 28.56 -13.88
N GLU A 174 6.17 29.52 -14.83
CA GLU A 174 7.21 29.78 -15.84
C GLU A 174 7.57 28.54 -16.69
N LEU A 175 6.59 27.66 -16.92
CA LEU A 175 6.74 26.44 -17.70
C LEU A 175 6.22 26.60 -19.12
N PRO A 176 6.65 25.78 -20.08
CA PRO A 176 6.07 25.77 -21.43
C PRO A 176 4.56 25.57 -21.36
N VAL A 177 3.82 26.38 -22.11
CA VAL A 177 2.37 26.30 -22.14
C VAL A 177 1.95 24.98 -22.79
N GLY A 178 1.24 24.16 -22.02
CA GLY A 178 0.64 22.90 -22.44
C GLY A 178 -0.58 22.61 -21.59
N GLU A 179 -1.59 21.97 -22.17
CA GLU A 179 -2.82 21.61 -21.45
C GLU A 179 -3.01 20.10 -21.30
N GLU A 180 -2.19 19.31 -22.01
CA GLU A 180 -2.46 17.90 -22.27
C GLU A 180 -2.63 17.04 -21.03
N ASN A 181 -1.92 17.31 -19.93
CA ASN A 181 -1.97 16.50 -18.72
C ASN A 181 -2.54 17.26 -17.51
N THR A 182 -3.26 18.37 -17.76
CA THR A 182 -3.85 19.20 -16.70
C THR A 182 -5.19 18.66 -16.20
N TRP A 183 -5.56 19.08 -14.99
CA TRP A 183 -6.83 18.72 -14.36
C TRP A 183 -8.03 19.21 -15.17
N ARG A 184 -8.00 20.45 -15.69
CA ARG A 184 -9.12 21.00 -16.46
C ARG A 184 -9.36 20.18 -17.73
N ARG A 185 -8.29 19.94 -18.49
CA ARG A 185 -8.39 19.16 -19.72
C ARG A 185 -8.87 17.72 -19.46
N GLY A 186 -8.34 17.06 -18.45
CA GLY A 186 -8.77 15.70 -18.10
C GLY A 186 -10.23 15.65 -17.62
N SER A 187 -10.63 16.59 -16.76
CA SER A 187 -12.03 16.67 -16.29
C SER A 187 -13.02 16.99 -17.42
N ASP A 188 -12.64 17.83 -18.38
CA ASP A 188 -13.49 18.14 -19.55
C ASP A 188 -13.65 16.91 -20.46
N ARG A 189 -12.61 16.07 -20.61
CA ARG A 189 -12.68 14.78 -21.31
C ARG A 189 -13.62 13.79 -20.62
N LEU A 190 -13.63 13.76 -19.27
CA LEU A 190 -14.58 12.94 -18.50
C LEU A 190 -16.03 13.38 -18.72
N VAL A 191 -16.28 14.67 -18.77
CA VAL A 191 -17.63 15.20 -19.09
C VAL A 191 -18.02 14.90 -20.52
N LEU A 192 -17.08 15.02 -21.45
CA LEU A 192 -17.31 14.81 -22.88
C LEU A 192 -17.70 13.36 -23.20
N SER A 193 -17.29 12.37 -22.39
CA SER A 193 -17.64 10.96 -22.58
C SER A 193 -19.16 10.68 -22.54
N HIS A 194 -19.94 11.57 -21.91
CA HIS A 194 -21.40 11.47 -21.89
C HIS A 194 -22.07 12.10 -23.13
N ALA A 195 -21.33 12.85 -23.94
CA ALA A 195 -21.84 13.55 -25.08
C ALA A 195 -21.36 12.99 -26.44
N LEU A 196 -20.19 12.35 -26.46
CA LEU A 196 -19.55 11.83 -27.65
C LEU A 196 -19.16 10.35 -27.49
N PRO A 197 -19.27 9.54 -28.54
CA PRO A 197 -18.79 8.16 -28.54
C PRO A 197 -17.26 8.10 -28.49
N PRO A 198 -16.71 6.97 -28.01
CA PRO A 198 -15.26 6.73 -28.05
C PRO A 198 -14.70 6.82 -29.48
N GLY A 199 -13.60 7.53 -29.65
CA GLY A 199 -12.93 7.72 -30.95
C GLY A 199 -13.22 9.06 -31.62
N ASP A 200 -14.31 9.74 -31.27
CA ASP A 200 -14.58 11.08 -31.76
C ASP A 200 -13.71 12.13 -31.07
N VAL A 201 -13.45 13.23 -31.73
CA VAL A 201 -12.68 14.37 -31.20
C VAL A 201 -13.48 15.66 -31.35
N PHE A 202 -13.60 16.42 -30.26
CA PHE A 202 -14.22 17.73 -30.26
C PHE A 202 -13.26 18.75 -29.62
N ASP A 203 -12.95 19.82 -30.30
CA ASP A 203 -12.05 20.89 -29.84
C ASP A 203 -10.70 20.34 -29.27
N GLN A 204 -10.10 19.43 -30.03
CA GLN A 204 -8.86 18.71 -29.64
C GLN A 204 -8.98 17.88 -28.34
N LEU A 205 -10.19 17.54 -27.91
CA LEU A 205 -10.47 16.67 -26.78
C LEU A 205 -11.07 15.35 -27.28
N ALA A 206 -10.50 14.23 -26.89
CA ALA A 206 -11.11 12.92 -27.06
C ALA A 206 -11.83 12.51 -25.76
N PRO A 207 -13.07 12.00 -25.84
CA PRO A 207 -13.79 11.53 -24.65
C PRO A 207 -13.01 10.43 -23.94
N CYS A 208 -13.10 10.43 -22.62
CA CYS A 208 -12.45 9.41 -21.77
C CYS A 208 -13.30 9.19 -20.52
N GLY A 209 -13.51 7.94 -20.16
CA GLY A 209 -14.25 7.60 -18.95
C GLY A 209 -15.62 6.97 -19.25
N PRO A 210 -16.54 7.03 -18.27
CA PRO A 210 -17.80 6.33 -18.35
C PRO A 210 -18.77 6.98 -19.34
N SER A 211 -19.63 6.16 -19.91
CA SER A 211 -20.76 6.60 -20.76
C SER A 211 -22.13 6.40 -20.09
N ASP A 212 -22.18 5.79 -18.90
CA ASP A 212 -23.44 5.51 -18.20
C ASP A 212 -23.97 6.72 -17.42
N THR A 213 -25.29 6.81 -17.31
CA THR A 213 -25.97 7.93 -16.62
C THR A 213 -25.72 7.94 -15.10
N THR A 214 -25.50 6.79 -14.48
CA THR A 214 -25.17 6.69 -13.06
C THR A 214 -23.81 7.33 -12.76
N ASP A 215 -22.83 7.07 -13.61
CA ASP A 215 -21.48 7.62 -13.50
C ASP A 215 -21.43 9.13 -13.77
N ALA A 216 -22.37 9.67 -14.54
CA ALA A 216 -22.46 11.11 -14.78
C ALA A 216 -22.66 11.93 -13.49
N GLN A 217 -23.38 11.37 -12.51
CA GLN A 217 -23.54 12.02 -11.21
C GLN A 217 -22.22 12.06 -10.42
N VAL A 218 -21.46 10.95 -10.43
CA VAL A 218 -20.16 10.88 -9.78
C VAL A 218 -19.17 11.85 -10.42
N VAL A 219 -19.14 11.93 -11.76
CA VAL A 219 -18.32 12.91 -12.49
C VAL A 219 -18.71 14.34 -12.11
N GLY A 220 -20.00 14.64 -11.97
CA GLY A 220 -20.50 15.96 -11.56
C GLY A 220 -20.07 16.34 -10.12
N ARG A 221 -20.17 15.40 -9.18
CA ARG A 221 -19.71 15.56 -7.77
C ARG A 221 -18.20 15.77 -7.70
N PHE A 222 -17.46 14.95 -8.42
CA PHE A 222 -16.02 15.09 -8.53
C PHE A 222 -15.60 16.43 -9.13
N ARG A 223 -16.26 16.89 -10.18
CA ARG A 223 -16.01 18.21 -10.74
C ARG A 223 -16.27 19.34 -9.74
N SER A 224 -17.34 19.24 -8.93
CA SER A 224 -17.62 20.20 -7.87
C SER A 224 -16.50 20.26 -6.82
N TYR A 225 -15.94 19.12 -6.46
CA TYR A 225 -14.76 19.03 -5.62
C TYR A 225 -13.55 19.72 -6.27
N LEU A 226 -13.24 19.42 -7.54
CA LEU A 226 -12.10 19.99 -8.26
C LEU A 226 -12.19 21.52 -8.37
N GLU A 227 -13.36 22.05 -8.73
CA GLU A 227 -13.57 23.50 -8.82
C GLU A 227 -13.28 24.19 -7.47
N LEU A 228 -13.70 23.55 -6.36
CA LEU A 228 -13.42 24.06 -5.05
C LEU A 228 -11.92 24.02 -4.71
N VAL A 229 -11.23 22.93 -5.02
CA VAL A 229 -9.77 22.77 -4.84
C VAL A 229 -9.01 23.83 -5.65
N PHE A 230 -9.42 24.12 -6.87
CA PHE A 230 -8.74 25.12 -7.71
C PHE A 230 -8.88 26.54 -7.18
N THR A 231 -9.96 26.87 -6.44
CA THR A 231 -10.09 28.18 -5.79
C THR A 231 -9.00 28.42 -4.74
N LEU A 232 -8.48 27.34 -4.11
CA LEU A 232 -7.47 27.46 -3.05
C LEU A 232 -6.22 28.19 -3.52
N ARG A 233 -5.83 28.03 -4.78
CA ARG A 233 -4.67 28.72 -5.36
C ARG A 233 -4.71 30.23 -5.16
N ASN A 234 -5.87 30.83 -5.42
CA ASN A 234 -6.04 32.28 -5.31
C ASN A 234 -6.46 32.69 -3.89
N GLU A 235 -7.31 31.90 -3.24
CA GLU A 235 -7.83 32.23 -1.91
C GLU A 235 -6.74 32.19 -0.83
N LEU A 236 -5.77 31.30 -0.95
CA LEU A 236 -4.69 31.10 0.02
C LEU A 236 -3.36 31.76 -0.42
N SER A 237 -3.36 32.59 -1.47
CA SER A 237 -2.18 33.34 -1.92
C SER A 237 -2.03 34.69 -1.21
N GLY A 238 -0.77 35.20 -1.18
CA GLY A 238 -0.43 36.52 -0.66
C GLY A 238 -0.30 36.57 0.86
N GLU A 239 -0.16 37.78 1.39
CA GLU A 239 -0.07 38.03 2.82
C GLU A 239 -1.40 38.56 3.37
N ARG A 240 -1.77 38.15 4.58
CA ARG A 240 -3.01 38.54 5.26
C ARG A 240 -2.77 38.72 6.75
N THR A 241 -3.68 39.39 7.44
CA THR A 241 -3.67 39.39 8.90
C THR A 241 -3.94 38.00 9.44
N VAL A 242 -3.51 37.69 10.66
CA VAL A 242 -3.78 36.40 11.33
C VAL A 242 -5.29 36.15 11.44
N ILE A 243 -6.07 37.20 11.68
CA ILE A 243 -7.54 37.11 11.77
C ILE A 243 -8.15 36.72 10.41
N ASP A 244 -7.69 37.34 9.32
CA ASP A 244 -8.18 37.01 7.98
C ASP A 244 -7.82 35.56 7.59
N TRP A 245 -6.62 35.09 7.95
CA TRP A 245 -6.23 33.69 7.78
C TRP A 245 -7.14 32.75 8.56
N ASN A 246 -7.50 33.11 9.80
CA ASN A 246 -8.41 32.33 10.62
C ASN A 246 -9.81 32.21 9.97
N VAL A 247 -10.34 33.31 9.43
CA VAL A 247 -11.62 33.30 8.68
C VAL A 247 -11.52 32.38 7.46
N LYS A 248 -10.41 32.45 6.71
CA LYS A 248 -10.18 31.58 5.54
C LYS A 248 -10.08 30.11 5.93
N ALA A 249 -9.35 29.80 6.99
CA ALA A 249 -9.18 28.42 7.48
C ALA A 249 -10.51 27.82 7.96
N ASN A 250 -11.34 28.58 8.68
CA ASN A 250 -12.68 28.13 9.06
C ASN A 250 -13.59 27.93 7.84
N SER A 251 -13.57 28.86 6.87
CA SER A 251 -14.30 28.69 5.61
C SER A 251 -13.89 27.43 4.84
N LEU A 252 -12.59 27.08 4.86
CA LEU A 252 -12.09 25.85 4.25
C LEU A 252 -12.67 24.63 4.96
N LEU A 253 -12.70 24.61 6.30
CA LEU A 253 -13.32 23.52 7.07
C LEU A 253 -14.80 23.33 6.70
N ASP A 254 -15.57 24.42 6.67
CA ASP A 254 -17.01 24.37 6.39
C ASP A 254 -17.33 23.91 4.97
N ARG A 255 -16.45 24.16 3.99
CA ARG A 255 -16.64 23.85 2.58
C ARG A 255 -16.20 22.41 2.22
N PHE A 256 -15.18 21.88 2.90
CA PHE A 256 -14.60 20.58 2.55
C PHE A 256 -15.02 19.44 3.46
N PHE A 257 -15.38 19.70 4.71
CA PHE A 257 -15.63 18.65 5.70
C PHE A 257 -17.08 18.66 6.19
N ALA A 258 -17.77 17.53 6.05
CA ALA A 258 -19.06 17.35 6.65
C ALA A 258 -18.93 17.01 8.14
N LEU A 259 -19.69 17.71 8.99
CA LEU A 259 -19.77 17.41 10.42
C LEU A 259 -20.64 16.19 10.66
N ASP A 260 -20.17 15.23 11.47
CA ASP A 260 -20.97 14.14 11.99
C ASP A 260 -20.49 13.71 13.39
N ALA A 261 -21.22 12.74 13.98
CA ALA A 261 -20.93 12.27 15.35
C ALA A 261 -19.55 11.59 15.48
N SER A 262 -18.96 11.09 14.38
CA SER A 262 -17.66 10.41 14.40
C SER A 262 -16.48 11.38 14.41
N ASN A 263 -16.63 12.56 13.79
CA ASN A 263 -15.54 13.55 13.63
C ASN A 263 -15.74 14.85 14.44
N GLU A 264 -16.84 14.97 15.23
CA GLU A 264 -17.16 16.18 15.97
C GLU A 264 -16.05 16.63 16.93
N SER A 265 -15.42 15.69 17.64
CA SER A 265 -14.36 16.02 18.61
C SER A 265 -13.10 16.56 17.91
N GLU A 266 -12.75 16.02 16.75
CA GLU A 266 -11.60 16.41 15.97
C GLU A 266 -11.77 17.79 15.33
N LEU A 267 -12.92 18.01 14.69
CA LEU A 267 -13.30 19.30 14.12
C LEU A 267 -13.37 20.39 15.21
N ARG A 268 -13.87 20.04 16.40
CA ARG A 268 -13.88 20.95 17.54
C ARG A 268 -12.47 21.34 17.97
N THR A 269 -11.56 20.36 18.13
CA THR A 269 -10.18 20.60 18.49
C THR A 269 -9.46 21.47 17.48
N LEU A 270 -9.70 21.23 16.19
CA LEU A 270 -9.14 22.06 15.13
C LEU A 270 -9.67 23.49 15.19
N ARG A 271 -10.98 23.69 15.37
CA ARG A 271 -11.60 25.02 15.53
C ARG A 271 -11.12 25.75 16.78
N ASP A 272 -10.95 25.06 17.90
CA ASP A 272 -10.41 25.63 19.14
C ASP A 272 -8.96 26.09 18.94
N SER A 273 -8.16 25.32 18.20
CA SER A 273 -6.77 25.69 17.85
C SER A 273 -6.72 26.89 16.92
N LEU A 274 -7.57 26.94 15.89
CA LEU A 274 -7.72 28.11 15.01
C LEU A 274 -8.12 29.36 15.82
N THR A 275 -9.09 29.23 16.69
CA THR A 275 -9.52 30.34 17.60
C THR A 275 -8.36 30.79 18.50
N GLY A 276 -7.56 29.84 19.01
CA GLY A 276 -6.38 30.13 19.83
C GLY A 276 -5.31 30.93 19.10
N VAL A 277 -5.08 30.65 17.80
CA VAL A 277 -4.14 31.46 16.96
C VAL A 277 -4.63 32.93 16.86
N ALA A 278 -5.90 33.11 16.51
CA ALA A 278 -6.50 34.42 16.39
C ALA A 278 -6.48 35.22 17.74
N TYR A 279 -6.87 34.54 18.82
CA TYR A 279 -6.87 35.13 20.17
C TYR A 279 -5.48 35.61 20.60
N SER A 280 -4.43 34.83 20.29
CA SER A 280 -3.06 35.24 20.65
C SER A 280 -2.59 36.49 19.89
N ALA A 281 -2.94 36.60 18.60
CA ALA A 281 -2.64 37.78 17.81
C ALA A 281 -3.37 39.01 18.33
N GLU A 282 -4.66 38.85 18.67
CA GLU A 282 -5.47 39.94 19.25
C GLU A 282 -4.97 40.36 20.62
N ALA A 283 -4.66 39.44 21.52
CA ALA A 283 -4.10 39.72 22.84
C ALA A 283 -2.75 40.40 22.78
N ALA A 284 -1.93 40.10 21.77
CA ALA A 284 -0.65 40.79 21.51
C ALA A 284 -0.81 42.12 20.79
N GLY A 285 -2.00 42.53 20.35
CA GLY A 285 -2.24 43.68 19.51
C GLY A 285 -1.54 43.62 18.15
N TYR A 286 -1.28 42.38 17.63
CA TYR A 286 -0.57 42.20 16.38
C TYR A 286 -1.53 42.30 15.19
N ASN A 287 -1.34 43.39 14.40
CA ASN A 287 -2.14 43.64 13.20
C ASN A 287 -1.33 43.57 11.89
N GLY A 288 -0.10 43.05 11.97
CA GLY A 288 0.73 42.83 10.78
C GLY A 288 0.22 41.71 9.88
N THR A 289 0.60 41.76 8.62
CA THR A 289 0.34 40.66 7.69
C THR A 289 1.40 39.57 7.81
N VAL A 290 1.01 38.33 7.60
CA VAL A 290 1.86 37.15 7.57
C VAL A 290 1.54 36.30 6.35
N THR A 291 2.51 35.51 5.89
CA THR A 291 2.26 34.51 4.86
C THR A 291 1.48 33.30 5.42
N LEU A 292 0.86 32.50 4.54
CA LEU A 292 0.19 31.28 4.94
C LEU A 292 1.13 30.30 5.66
N GLU A 293 2.41 30.24 5.25
CA GLU A 293 3.42 29.37 5.86
C GLU A 293 3.62 29.67 7.35
N VAL A 294 3.71 30.96 7.70
CA VAL A 294 3.85 31.39 9.10
C VAL A 294 2.59 31.04 9.91
N TYR A 295 1.40 31.33 9.37
CA TYR A 295 0.14 30.99 10.00
C TYR A 295 0.00 29.48 10.22
N ARG A 296 0.27 28.68 9.19
CA ARG A 296 0.24 27.23 9.22
C ARG A 296 1.22 26.64 10.25
N HIS A 297 2.42 27.23 10.34
CA HIS A 297 3.43 26.79 11.32
C HIS A 297 2.94 27.00 12.76
N ASP A 298 2.40 28.16 13.09
CA ASP A 298 1.86 28.44 14.44
C ASP A 298 0.68 27.49 14.76
N LEU A 299 -0.23 27.27 13.81
CA LEU A 299 -1.33 26.32 13.96
C LEU A 299 -0.83 24.90 14.21
N ALA A 300 0.17 24.43 13.45
CA ALA A 300 0.76 23.12 13.63
C ALA A 300 1.42 22.96 15.01
N GLN A 301 2.13 23.99 15.49
CA GLN A 301 2.73 24.00 16.83
C GLN A 301 1.66 23.90 17.94
N ARG A 302 0.52 24.55 17.78
CA ARG A 302 -0.58 24.50 18.76
C ARG A 302 -1.24 23.14 18.80
N LEU A 303 -1.46 22.52 17.65
CA LEU A 303 -2.00 21.17 17.55
C LEU A 303 -1.01 20.10 18.05
N ALA A 304 0.29 20.38 18.04
CA ALA A 304 1.31 19.51 18.60
C ALA A 304 1.38 19.59 20.15
N VAL A 305 0.77 20.61 20.78
CA VAL A 305 0.75 20.71 22.25
C VAL A 305 -0.17 19.63 22.83
N PRO A 306 0.35 18.73 23.67
CA PRO A 306 -0.44 17.64 24.25
C PRO A 306 -1.67 18.19 25.01
N SER A 307 -2.84 17.64 24.72
CA SER A 307 -3.99 17.89 25.57
C SER A 307 -3.72 17.26 26.93
N ARG A 308 -3.78 18.05 28.01
CA ARG A 308 -3.65 17.54 29.38
C ARG A 308 -4.79 16.57 29.69
N GLY A 309 -4.55 15.29 29.41
CA GLY A 309 -5.51 14.24 29.70
C GLY A 309 -5.67 14.01 31.20
N LEU A 310 -6.90 13.71 31.64
CA LEU A 310 -7.21 13.38 33.03
C LEU A 310 -6.53 12.07 33.44
N PHE A 311 -5.71 12.07 34.48
CA PHE A 311 -5.17 10.88 35.12
C PHE A 311 -6.25 10.21 36.00
N GLY A 312 -6.25 8.88 36.14
CA GLY A 312 -7.05 8.19 37.15
C GLY A 312 -8.44 7.71 36.74
N THR A 313 -8.62 7.21 35.52
CA THR A 313 -9.94 6.77 35.01
C THR A 313 -10.12 5.25 34.92
N GLY A 314 -9.61 4.45 35.88
CA GLY A 314 -9.79 2.99 35.87
C GLY A 314 -9.00 2.22 34.81
N ALA A 315 -7.92 2.81 34.31
CA ALA A 315 -7.08 2.26 33.24
C ALA A 315 -5.61 2.52 33.52
N VAL A 316 -4.73 1.64 33.01
CA VAL A 316 -3.29 1.87 33.01
C VAL A 316 -2.96 3.13 32.23
N THR A 317 -2.24 4.07 32.86
CA THR A 317 -1.92 5.35 32.26
C THR A 317 -0.51 5.35 31.71
N PHE A 318 -0.37 5.50 30.40
CA PHE A 318 0.89 5.78 29.70
C PHE A 318 1.05 7.29 29.55
N ALA A 319 2.19 7.84 29.90
CA ALA A 319 2.43 9.28 29.79
C ALA A 319 3.89 9.61 29.49
N ALA A 320 4.15 10.83 29.03
CA ALA A 320 5.51 11.35 28.97
C ALA A 320 6.08 11.47 30.39
N LEU A 321 7.38 11.17 30.54
CA LEU A 321 8.04 11.12 31.86
C LEU A 321 7.90 12.42 32.64
N ALA A 322 7.95 13.57 31.94
CA ALA A 322 7.79 14.89 32.56
C ALA A 322 6.33 15.20 33.01
N ALA A 323 5.36 14.59 32.34
CA ALA A 323 3.93 14.83 32.61
C ALA A 323 3.41 14.01 33.80
N GLY A 324 3.93 12.79 33.97
CA GLY A 324 3.64 11.94 35.12
C GLY A 324 4.36 12.34 36.42
N ARG A 325 5.04 13.50 36.43
CA ARG A 325 5.82 13.99 37.56
C ARG A 325 4.98 14.10 38.85
N CYS A 326 5.54 13.56 39.91
CA CYS A 326 4.94 13.60 41.25
C CYS A 326 3.56 12.91 41.40
N LEU A 327 3.20 12.00 40.52
CA LEU A 327 1.98 11.18 40.64
C LEU A 327 2.32 9.85 41.35
N PRO A 328 1.86 9.64 42.61
CA PRO A 328 2.12 8.37 43.30
C PRO A 328 1.27 7.26 42.72
N ALA A 329 1.89 6.13 42.40
CA ALA A 329 1.24 4.90 41.94
C ALA A 329 1.79 3.68 42.70
N LYS A 330 1.02 2.58 42.79
CA LYS A 330 1.53 1.34 43.36
C LYS A 330 2.66 0.78 42.52
N LEU A 331 2.47 0.78 41.21
CA LEU A 331 3.46 0.34 40.23
C LEU A 331 3.83 1.50 39.30
N VAL A 332 5.10 1.85 39.24
CA VAL A 332 5.65 2.83 38.29
C VAL A 332 6.55 2.09 37.31
N CYS A 333 6.26 2.22 36.01
CA CYS A 333 7.02 1.60 34.93
C CYS A 333 7.73 2.69 34.11
N LEU A 334 9.04 2.55 33.90
CA LEU A 334 9.85 3.44 33.08
C LEU A 334 10.30 2.65 31.84
N LEU A 335 9.77 2.99 30.66
CA LEU A 335 10.16 2.37 29.39
C LEU A 335 11.13 3.27 28.61
N GLY A 336 11.95 2.64 27.76
CA GLY A 336 12.82 3.39 26.85
C GLY A 336 13.95 4.13 27.53
N MET A 337 14.44 3.62 28.66
CA MET A 337 15.54 4.25 29.42
C MET A 337 16.90 4.00 28.76
N ASN A 338 17.03 4.43 27.50
CA ASN A 338 18.21 4.25 26.66
C ASN A 338 19.20 5.42 26.84
N ASP A 339 20.49 5.15 26.67
CA ASP A 339 21.56 6.14 26.76
C ASP A 339 21.39 7.31 25.77
N SER A 340 20.88 7.01 24.56
CA SER A 340 20.61 8.02 23.52
C SER A 340 19.34 8.84 23.73
N SER A 341 18.41 8.39 24.58
CA SER A 341 17.07 8.96 24.72
C SER A 341 16.89 9.73 26.03
N TYR A 342 17.57 9.31 27.10
CA TYR A 342 17.41 9.88 28.42
C TYR A 342 18.69 9.80 29.27
N PRO A 343 19.12 10.89 29.98
CA PRO A 343 18.54 12.22 29.96
C PRO A 343 18.72 12.88 28.59
N ARG A 344 17.76 13.74 28.20
CA ARG A 344 17.78 14.43 26.92
C ARG A 344 18.99 15.36 26.80
N ALA A 345 19.53 15.45 25.61
CA ALA A 345 20.61 16.38 25.33
C ALA A 345 20.10 17.82 25.30
N ASP A 346 20.87 18.78 25.86
CA ASP A 346 20.56 20.19 25.73
C ASP A 346 20.63 20.61 24.25
N SER A 347 19.49 20.99 23.66
CA SER A 347 19.46 21.60 22.33
C SER A 347 19.92 23.04 22.40
N ARG A 348 21.15 23.32 21.97
CA ARG A 348 21.75 24.66 22.03
C ARG A 348 21.63 25.33 20.68
N HIS A 349 20.94 26.45 20.66
CA HIS A 349 20.94 27.33 19.50
C HIS A 349 22.15 28.28 19.58
N GLY A 350 22.76 28.60 18.43
CA GLY A 350 23.96 29.47 18.39
C GLY A 350 23.78 30.86 18.96
N PHE A 351 22.55 31.34 19.08
CA PHE A 351 22.18 32.62 19.67
C PHE A 351 21.74 32.55 21.14
N ASP A 352 21.79 31.35 21.76
CA ASP A 352 21.40 31.18 23.16
C ASP A 352 22.45 31.73 24.10
N LEU A 353 22.19 32.91 24.68
CA LEU A 353 23.09 33.58 25.63
C LEU A 353 23.14 32.87 26.98
N ILE A 354 22.09 32.12 27.38
CA ILE A 354 22.09 31.33 28.60
C ILE A 354 23.08 30.17 28.46
N ALA A 355 23.12 29.54 27.27
CA ALA A 355 24.09 28.46 26.99
C ALA A 355 25.54 28.99 26.95
N GLN A 356 25.75 30.21 26.49
CA GLN A 356 27.10 30.87 26.45
C GLN A 356 27.57 31.33 27.82
N TYR A 357 26.68 31.89 28.65
CA TYR A 357 26.99 32.48 29.96
C TYR A 357 26.09 31.89 31.06
N PRO A 358 26.22 30.57 31.38
CA PRO A 358 25.33 29.89 32.30
C PRO A 358 25.45 30.41 33.73
N ARG A 359 24.31 30.62 34.41
CA ARG A 359 24.18 30.96 35.82
C ARG A 359 23.66 29.79 36.63
N VAL A 360 23.89 29.82 37.93
CA VAL A 360 23.49 28.71 38.85
C VAL A 360 22.00 28.39 38.84
N SER A 361 21.15 29.38 38.53
CA SER A 361 19.69 29.25 38.51
C SER A 361 19.10 29.01 37.11
N ASP A 362 19.94 28.94 36.09
CA ASP A 362 19.44 28.72 34.72
C ASP A 362 18.96 27.29 34.55
N ARG A 363 17.86 27.11 33.84
CA ARG A 363 17.27 25.83 33.53
C ARG A 363 18.18 25.06 32.58
N ARG A 364 18.43 23.80 32.93
CA ARG A 364 19.19 22.83 32.12
C ARG A 364 18.38 21.57 31.96
N GLN A 365 18.08 21.19 30.75
CA GLN A 365 17.24 20.01 30.44
C GLN A 365 17.74 18.75 31.16
N ARG A 366 19.03 18.54 31.15
CA ARG A 366 19.65 17.39 31.79
C ARG A 366 19.43 17.35 33.32
N GLU A 367 19.49 18.49 33.99
CA GLU A 367 19.23 18.57 35.44
C GLU A 367 17.76 18.40 35.77
N GLU A 368 16.88 18.92 34.92
CA GLU A 368 15.43 18.70 35.03
C GLU A 368 15.08 17.22 34.86
N ASP A 369 15.68 16.54 33.87
CA ASP A 369 15.47 15.11 33.63
C ASP A 369 15.96 14.26 34.81
N ARG A 370 17.08 14.62 35.45
CA ARG A 370 17.55 13.97 36.69
C ARG A 370 16.54 14.13 37.82
N GLN A 371 15.98 15.33 37.99
CA GLN A 371 14.94 15.56 39.00
C GLN A 371 13.67 14.74 38.70
N VAL A 372 13.23 14.69 37.44
CA VAL A 372 12.05 13.90 37.04
C VAL A 372 12.28 12.39 37.29
N PHE A 373 13.47 11.88 37.05
CA PHE A 373 13.81 10.50 37.37
C PHE A 373 13.76 10.23 38.88
N LEU A 374 14.31 11.13 39.69
CA LEU A 374 14.23 11.05 41.14
C LEU A 374 12.76 11.05 41.63
N ASP A 375 11.95 11.96 41.09
CA ASP A 375 10.51 12.03 41.41
C ASP A 375 9.81 10.70 41.05
N ALA A 376 10.12 10.07 39.91
CA ALA A 376 9.55 8.78 39.51
C ALA A 376 9.93 7.65 40.49
N VAL A 377 11.19 7.57 40.94
CA VAL A 377 11.66 6.59 41.94
C VAL A 377 10.92 6.80 43.27
N LEU A 378 10.69 8.05 43.69
CA LEU A 378 9.98 8.35 44.94
C LEU A 378 8.47 8.14 44.85
N CYS A 379 7.86 8.21 43.65
CA CYS A 379 6.45 8.02 43.43
C CYS A 379 6.01 6.54 43.42
N ALA A 380 6.94 5.60 43.18
CA ALA A 380 6.66 4.16 43.22
C ALA A 380 6.41 3.67 44.65
N ARG A 381 5.20 3.19 44.94
CA ARG A 381 4.80 2.78 46.29
C ARG A 381 5.14 1.35 46.62
N GLN A 382 5.06 0.44 45.65
CA GLN A 382 5.31 -0.99 45.84
C GLN A 382 6.40 -1.50 44.90
N GLN A 383 6.36 -1.11 43.60
CA GLN A 383 7.27 -1.63 42.62
C GLN A 383 7.70 -0.55 41.60
N LEU A 384 8.99 -0.62 41.26
CA LEU A 384 9.59 0.17 40.18
C LEU A 384 10.04 -0.79 39.07
N TYR A 385 9.38 -0.74 37.93
CA TYR A 385 9.74 -1.47 36.72
C TYR A 385 10.52 -0.54 35.79
N ILE A 386 11.64 -1.00 35.25
CA ILE A 386 12.46 -0.22 34.31
C ILE A 386 12.76 -1.09 33.09
N SER A 387 12.63 -0.56 31.88
CA SER A 387 13.10 -1.25 30.68
C SER A 387 13.91 -0.35 29.77
N TYR A 388 14.82 -0.98 29.03
CA TYR A 388 15.60 -0.31 28.00
C TYR A 388 16.00 -1.28 26.89
N THR A 389 16.29 -0.71 25.70
CA THR A 389 16.79 -1.45 24.54
C THR A 389 18.30 -1.67 24.71
N GLY A 390 18.68 -2.74 25.45
CA GLY A 390 20.07 -3.00 25.78
C GLY A 390 20.81 -3.88 24.78
N ARG A 391 20.14 -4.29 23.68
CA ARG A 391 20.72 -5.06 22.59
C ARG A 391 20.24 -4.56 21.23
N ASP A 392 21.13 -4.63 20.24
CA ASP A 392 20.78 -4.26 18.86
C ASP A 392 20.01 -5.39 18.18
N ILE A 393 18.93 -5.05 17.47
CA ILE A 393 18.08 -6.02 16.77
C ILE A 393 18.77 -6.68 15.57
N ARG A 394 19.84 -6.07 15.00
CA ARG A 394 20.49 -6.56 13.79
C ARG A 394 21.67 -7.49 14.09
N ASP A 395 22.47 -7.15 15.09
CA ASP A 395 23.75 -7.81 15.35
C ASP A 395 23.94 -8.23 16.82
N ASP A 396 22.88 -8.12 17.63
CA ASP A 396 22.85 -8.50 19.06
C ASP A 396 23.94 -7.83 19.93
N ARG A 397 24.51 -6.71 19.46
CA ARG A 397 25.48 -5.95 20.25
C ARG A 397 24.85 -5.36 21.48
N SER A 398 25.57 -5.42 22.61
CA SER A 398 25.14 -4.79 23.85
C SER A 398 25.17 -3.26 23.72
N LYS A 399 24.07 -2.62 24.12
CA LYS A 399 23.93 -1.16 24.25
C LYS A 399 23.83 -0.79 25.73
N PRO A 400 24.49 0.27 26.17
CA PRO A 400 24.39 0.70 27.56
C PRO A 400 22.99 1.27 27.87
N PRO A 401 22.51 1.11 29.11
CA PRO A 401 21.34 1.84 29.57
C PRO A 401 21.62 3.35 29.72
N SER A 402 20.59 4.11 29.97
CA SER A 402 20.70 5.50 30.42
C SER A 402 21.75 5.66 31.51
N THR A 403 22.47 6.80 31.49
CA THR A 403 23.46 7.11 32.56
C THR A 403 22.83 7.12 33.94
N LEU A 404 21.53 7.50 34.06
CA LEU A 404 20.81 7.48 35.36
C LEU A 404 20.56 6.05 35.86
N ILE A 405 20.32 5.10 34.96
CA ILE A 405 20.17 3.68 35.32
C ILE A 405 21.55 3.13 35.73
N SER A 406 22.62 3.51 35.04
CA SER A 406 23.98 3.12 35.42
C SER A 406 24.35 3.67 36.81
N GLU A 407 24.01 4.92 37.12
CA GLU A 407 24.21 5.50 38.48
C GLU A 407 23.37 4.77 39.53
N LEU A 408 22.15 4.36 39.21
CA LEU A 408 21.30 3.54 40.08
C LEU A 408 21.92 2.16 40.32
N PHE A 409 22.44 1.49 39.29
CA PHE A 409 23.18 0.22 39.45
C PHE A 409 24.40 0.35 40.39
N ASP A 410 25.22 1.39 40.20
CA ASP A 410 26.38 1.64 41.02
C ASP A 410 26.00 1.89 42.50
N TYR A 411 24.88 2.62 42.71
CA TYR A 411 24.36 2.84 44.08
C TYR A 411 23.90 1.53 44.71
N ILE A 412 23.10 0.73 44.00
CA ILE A 412 22.58 -0.56 44.47
C ILE A 412 23.74 -1.50 44.82
N ASP A 413 24.71 -1.67 43.91
CA ASP A 413 25.84 -2.59 44.12
C ASP A 413 26.77 -2.16 45.28
N ARG A 414 26.87 -0.85 45.54
CA ARG A 414 27.64 -0.31 46.67
C ARG A 414 26.93 -0.53 48.01
N THR A 415 25.59 -0.37 48.03
CA THR A 415 24.80 -0.36 49.28
C THR A 415 24.19 -1.70 49.65
N SER A 416 24.11 -2.64 48.70
CA SER A 416 23.47 -3.93 48.91
C SER A 416 24.29 -5.11 48.39
N ARG A 417 24.03 -6.29 48.93
CA ARG A 417 24.56 -7.58 48.43
C ARG A 417 23.44 -8.61 48.30
N PRO A 418 23.45 -9.43 47.24
CA PRO A 418 22.46 -10.47 47.08
C PRO A 418 22.69 -11.66 48.04
N GLN A 419 21.62 -12.30 48.47
CA GLN A 419 21.67 -13.58 49.21
C GLN A 419 21.87 -14.78 48.27
N THR A 420 22.49 -14.60 47.12
CA THR A 420 22.73 -15.60 46.09
C THR A 420 24.25 -15.70 45.81
N ASN A 421 24.64 -16.70 45.01
CA ASN A 421 26.02 -16.82 44.53
C ASN A 421 26.41 -15.76 43.48
N MET A 422 25.53 -14.83 43.13
CA MET A 422 25.83 -13.73 42.24
C MET A 422 26.67 -12.65 42.94
N SER A 423 27.58 -12.03 42.22
CA SER A 423 28.54 -11.08 42.79
C SER A 423 27.94 -9.67 42.99
N LYS A 424 26.84 -9.34 42.30
CA LYS A 424 26.22 -8.00 42.29
C LYS A 424 24.71 -8.07 42.38
N THR A 425 24.11 -7.18 43.16
CA THR A 425 22.67 -7.08 43.29
C THR A 425 22.03 -6.61 41.97
N SER A 426 22.69 -5.69 41.24
CA SER A 426 22.22 -5.22 39.91
C SER A 426 21.99 -6.37 38.93
N SER A 427 22.83 -7.43 38.99
CA SER A 427 22.69 -8.62 38.15
C SER A 427 21.50 -9.51 38.53
N VAL A 428 21.04 -9.47 39.77
CA VAL A 428 19.88 -10.26 40.24
C VAL A 428 18.58 -9.63 39.83
N ILE A 429 18.49 -8.29 39.85
CA ILE A 429 17.30 -7.54 39.50
C ILE A 429 17.14 -7.30 37.98
N THR A 430 18.16 -7.68 37.18
CA THR A 430 18.16 -7.47 35.72
C THR A 430 17.78 -8.76 34.99
N ILE A 431 16.74 -8.68 34.18
CA ILE A 431 16.19 -9.77 33.38
C ILE A 431 16.49 -9.52 31.91
N GLN A 432 17.25 -10.45 31.29
CA GLN A 432 17.54 -10.40 29.85
C GLN A 432 16.44 -11.11 29.09
N HIS A 433 15.83 -10.43 28.13
CA HIS A 433 14.77 -10.99 27.30
C HIS A 433 15.32 -11.47 25.94
N PRO A 434 14.88 -12.65 25.45
CA PRO A 434 15.14 -13.07 24.08
C PRO A 434 14.58 -12.06 23.07
N MET A 435 15.21 -11.97 21.89
CA MET A 435 14.78 -11.09 20.81
C MET A 435 13.36 -11.43 20.35
N GLN A 436 13.05 -12.72 20.20
CA GLN A 436 11.81 -13.19 19.63
C GLN A 436 10.77 -13.50 20.72
N ALA A 437 9.55 -13.02 20.54
CA ALA A 437 8.43 -13.29 21.45
C ALA A 437 8.08 -14.79 21.54
N PHE A 438 8.35 -15.54 20.47
CA PHE A 438 8.12 -16.99 20.38
C PHE A 438 9.30 -17.83 20.84
N SER A 439 10.28 -17.28 21.56
CA SER A 439 11.40 -18.04 22.10
C SER A 439 10.92 -19.09 23.08
N GLU A 440 11.41 -20.33 22.95
CA GLU A 440 11.09 -21.44 23.85
C GLU A 440 11.39 -21.14 25.34
N GLN A 441 12.30 -20.20 25.60
CA GLN A 441 12.66 -19.79 26.97
C GLN A 441 11.47 -19.18 27.74
N TYR A 442 10.47 -18.64 27.06
CA TYR A 442 9.27 -18.09 27.69
C TYR A 442 8.23 -19.14 28.09
N PHE A 443 8.32 -20.36 27.56
CA PHE A 443 7.31 -21.40 27.68
C PHE A 443 7.80 -22.66 28.41
N GLN A 444 8.93 -22.54 29.12
CA GLN A 444 9.50 -23.65 29.92
C GLN A 444 8.83 -23.70 31.29
N ASP A 445 8.41 -24.89 31.73
CA ASP A 445 7.69 -25.08 33.01
C ASP A 445 8.47 -24.65 34.28
N ASN A 446 9.79 -24.46 34.18
CA ASN A 446 10.64 -24.05 35.28
C ASN A 446 11.17 -22.62 35.19
N ALA A 447 10.68 -21.82 34.23
CA ALA A 447 11.13 -20.45 34.02
C ALA A 447 10.45 -19.50 35.00
N THR A 448 11.12 -19.15 36.09
CA THR A 448 10.57 -18.24 37.12
C THR A 448 10.62 -16.76 36.75
N GLN A 449 11.50 -16.39 35.80
CA GLN A 449 11.72 -14.99 35.40
C GLN A 449 11.34 -14.67 33.96
N LEU A 450 11.31 -15.67 33.07
CA LEU A 450 10.90 -15.52 31.68
C LEU A 450 9.60 -16.28 31.46
N PHE A 451 8.54 -15.59 31.08
CA PHE A 451 7.24 -16.16 30.77
C PHE A 451 6.50 -15.27 29.76
N SER A 452 5.51 -15.81 29.08
CA SER A 452 4.59 -15.06 28.24
C SER A 452 3.18 -15.63 28.33
N TYR A 453 2.19 -14.76 28.29
CA TYR A 453 0.77 -15.11 28.22
C TYR A 453 0.30 -15.37 26.78
N ALA A 454 1.14 -15.06 25.79
CA ALA A 454 0.85 -15.27 24.36
C ALA A 454 1.06 -16.76 23.97
N ARG A 455 0.17 -17.64 24.45
CA ARG A 455 0.27 -19.10 24.22
C ARG A 455 0.18 -19.49 22.75
N GLU A 456 -0.40 -18.67 21.91
CA GLU A 456 -0.44 -18.82 20.45
C GLU A 456 0.95 -18.78 19.79
N LEU A 457 1.95 -18.24 20.48
CA LEU A 457 3.34 -18.20 20.00
C LEU A 457 4.13 -19.47 20.33
N VAL A 458 3.54 -20.39 21.10
CA VAL A 458 4.18 -21.68 21.39
C VAL A 458 4.26 -22.47 20.09
N ARG A 459 5.46 -22.72 19.61
CA ARG A 459 5.68 -23.70 18.55
C ARG A 459 5.38 -25.10 19.11
N SER A 460 4.23 -25.65 18.77
CA SER A 460 4.01 -27.08 18.88
C SER A 460 5.07 -27.76 18.02
N GLY A 461 5.99 -28.53 18.66
CA GLY A 461 7.08 -29.17 17.95
C GLY A 461 6.58 -29.97 16.74
N ASP A 462 7.31 -29.90 15.64
CA ASP A 462 7.17 -30.70 14.43
C ASP A 462 5.79 -30.70 13.73
N VAL A 463 4.92 -29.77 13.99
CA VAL A 463 3.92 -29.42 13.00
C VAL A 463 4.67 -28.73 11.86
N VAL A 464 5.22 -29.54 10.96
CA VAL A 464 5.38 -29.11 9.59
C VAL A 464 3.99 -28.62 9.19
N VAL A 465 3.72 -27.32 9.29
CA VAL A 465 2.59 -26.75 8.59
C VAL A 465 2.87 -27.13 7.14
N PRO A 466 2.10 -28.05 6.54
CA PRO A 466 2.26 -28.29 5.12
C PRO A 466 2.24 -26.91 4.50
N GLY A 467 3.23 -26.60 3.65
CA GLY A 467 3.17 -25.40 2.84
C GLY A 467 1.73 -25.28 2.31
N PRO A 468 1.19 -24.07 2.08
CA PRO A 468 -0.17 -23.93 1.60
C PRO A 468 -0.32 -24.88 0.41
N GLY A 469 -1.08 -25.98 0.60
CA GLY A 469 -1.33 -26.97 -0.44
C GLY A 469 -1.85 -26.30 -1.69
N ALA A 470 -1.94 -27.03 -2.79
CA ALA A 470 -2.54 -26.49 -4.02
C ALA A 470 -3.86 -25.79 -3.67
N LEU A 471 -4.13 -24.65 -4.29
CA LEU A 471 -5.36 -23.87 -4.02
C LEU A 471 -6.62 -24.71 -4.23
N VAL A 472 -6.56 -25.66 -5.14
CA VAL A 472 -7.60 -26.64 -5.46
C VAL A 472 -6.98 -28.04 -5.41
N ASP A 473 -7.05 -28.69 -4.25
CA ASP A 473 -6.51 -30.06 -4.04
C ASP A 473 -7.37 -31.12 -4.68
N VAL A 474 -8.69 -30.91 -4.80
CA VAL A 474 -9.65 -31.83 -5.37
C VAL A 474 -10.43 -31.09 -6.45
N PRO A 475 -10.64 -31.68 -7.64
CA PRO A 475 -11.42 -31.06 -8.69
C PRO A 475 -12.79 -30.59 -8.19
N LEU A 476 -13.17 -29.37 -8.54
CA LEU A 476 -14.44 -28.76 -8.13
C LEU A 476 -15.61 -29.61 -8.70
N THR A 477 -16.58 -29.93 -7.83
CA THR A 477 -17.79 -30.63 -8.28
C THR A 477 -18.71 -29.61 -8.94
N ARG A 478 -18.83 -29.68 -10.27
CA ARG A 478 -19.82 -28.89 -11.01
C ARG A 478 -21.08 -29.73 -11.23
N THR A 479 -22.21 -29.21 -10.79
CA THR A 479 -23.53 -29.86 -10.89
C THR A 479 -24.10 -29.83 -12.31
N GLU A 480 -23.63 -28.95 -13.16
CA GLU A 480 -24.08 -28.80 -14.55
C GLU A 480 -22.87 -28.66 -15.48
N THR A 481 -22.80 -29.50 -16.50
CA THR A 481 -21.91 -29.31 -17.64
C THR A 481 -22.51 -28.19 -18.49
N GLU A 482 -21.74 -27.15 -18.81
CA GLU A 482 -22.23 -26.09 -19.70
C GLU A 482 -22.63 -26.70 -21.04
N SER A 483 -23.93 -26.65 -21.32
CA SER A 483 -24.49 -27.16 -22.59
C SER A 483 -24.23 -26.17 -23.74
N GLU A 484 -23.89 -24.93 -23.44
CA GLU A 484 -23.59 -23.87 -24.40
C GLU A 484 -22.33 -23.13 -23.98
N ILE A 485 -21.38 -22.99 -24.89
CA ILE A 485 -20.09 -22.28 -24.70
C ILE A 485 -19.95 -21.27 -25.82
N THR A 486 -19.43 -20.07 -25.50
CA THR A 486 -19.11 -19.09 -26.54
C THR A 486 -17.69 -19.30 -27.07
N LEU A 487 -17.48 -18.99 -28.35
CA LEU A 487 -16.15 -19.02 -28.97
C LEU A 487 -15.15 -18.12 -28.23
N GLU A 488 -15.62 -16.99 -27.77
CA GLU A 488 -14.79 -16.03 -27.01
C GLU A 488 -14.36 -16.61 -25.65
N ASN A 489 -15.25 -17.30 -24.92
CA ASN A 489 -14.89 -17.97 -23.65
C ASN A 489 -13.82 -19.04 -23.89
N LEU A 490 -13.92 -19.78 -24.99
CA LEU A 490 -12.91 -20.79 -25.35
C LEU A 490 -11.55 -20.12 -25.66
N VAL A 491 -11.55 -19.05 -26.41
CA VAL A 491 -10.34 -18.26 -26.71
C VAL A 491 -9.73 -17.68 -25.43
N GLN A 492 -10.54 -17.05 -24.59
CA GLN A 492 -10.07 -16.45 -23.32
C GLN A 492 -9.44 -17.51 -22.42
N PHE A 493 -10.07 -18.67 -22.32
CA PHE A 493 -9.53 -19.78 -21.54
C PHE A 493 -8.13 -20.20 -22.01
N PHE A 494 -7.96 -20.51 -23.30
CA PHE A 494 -6.65 -20.95 -23.81
C PHE A 494 -5.59 -19.84 -23.83
N THR A 495 -5.98 -18.57 -23.70
CA THR A 495 -5.02 -17.49 -23.49
C THR A 495 -4.57 -17.33 -22.05
N HIS A 496 -5.35 -17.80 -21.07
CA HIS A 496 -5.00 -17.80 -19.65
C HIS A 496 -5.93 -18.67 -18.79
N PRO A 497 -5.77 -20.03 -18.79
CA PRO A 497 -6.69 -20.94 -18.13
C PRO A 497 -6.90 -20.68 -16.65
N VAL A 498 -5.80 -20.42 -15.93
CA VAL A 498 -5.82 -20.17 -14.48
C VAL A 498 -6.64 -18.91 -14.13
N ARG A 499 -6.50 -17.85 -14.92
CA ARG A 499 -7.29 -16.62 -14.71
C ARG A 499 -8.78 -16.88 -14.86
N VAL A 500 -9.18 -17.65 -15.88
CA VAL A 500 -10.60 -17.98 -16.10
C VAL A 500 -11.13 -18.80 -14.92
N LEU A 501 -10.41 -19.81 -14.45
CA LEU A 501 -10.82 -20.57 -13.28
C LEU A 501 -10.97 -19.69 -12.04
N LEU A 502 -9.96 -18.89 -11.72
CA LEU A 502 -9.96 -18.10 -10.49
C LEU A 502 -10.99 -16.95 -10.54
N ARG A 503 -11.05 -16.22 -11.66
CA ARG A 503 -11.93 -15.05 -11.79
C ARG A 503 -13.39 -15.43 -12.05
N ASP A 504 -13.64 -16.36 -13.00
CA ASP A 504 -14.98 -16.57 -13.54
C ASP A 504 -15.70 -17.74 -12.85
N VAL A 505 -14.96 -18.68 -12.25
CA VAL A 505 -15.54 -19.83 -11.52
C VAL A 505 -15.47 -19.62 -10.01
N LEU A 506 -14.35 -19.13 -9.48
CA LEU A 506 -14.13 -18.94 -8.04
C LEU A 506 -14.37 -17.49 -7.56
N ASP A 507 -14.68 -16.56 -8.46
CA ASP A 507 -14.83 -15.11 -8.22
C ASP A 507 -13.65 -14.47 -7.47
N ILE A 508 -12.45 -14.99 -7.68
CA ILE A 508 -11.20 -14.46 -7.13
C ILE A 508 -10.61 -13.49 -8.14
N ARG A 509 -10.77 -12.21 -7.86
CA ARG A 509 -10.19 -11.12 -8.66
C ARG A 509 -8.95 -10.61 -7.95
N LEU A 510 -7.80 -10.85 -8.55
CA LEU A 510 -6.56 -10.27 -8.09
C LEU A 510 -6.45 -8.85 -8.66
N GLU A 511 -6.72 -7.87 -7.81
CA GLU A 511 -6.49 -6.49 -8.17
C GLU A 511 -4.98 -6.25 -8.23
N SER A 512 -4.55 -5.53 -9.25
CA SER A 512 -3.18 -5.01 -9.29
C SER A 512 -3.05 -3.99 -8.15
N ALA A 513 -2.34 -4.35 -7.09
CA ALA A 513 -2.23 -3.58 -5.86
C ALA A 513 -1.64 -2.17 -6.03
N ASP A 514 -1.10 -1.83 -7.20
CA ASP A 514 -0.38 -0.58 -7.44
C ASP A 514 -0.90 0.17 -8.66
N VAL A 515 -2.07 0.74 -8.54
CA VAL A 515 -2.46 1.84 -9.42
C VAL A 515 -2.01 3.17 -8.81
N LEU A 516 -0.70 3.33 -8.67
CA LEU A 516 -0.13 4.63 -8.32
C LEU A 516 -0.46 5.64 -9.42
N LEU A 517 -1.11 6.74 -9.04
CA LEU A 517 -1.33 7.86 -9.94
C LEU A 517 0.02 8.43 -10.36
N GLN A 518 0.21 8.56 -11.65
CA GLN A 518 1.44 9.15 -12.18
C GLN A 518 1.38 10.68 -12.07
N THR A 519 2.46 11.28 -11.59
CA THR A 519 2.60 12.73 -11.37
C THR A 519 3.53 13.41 -12.37
N ARG A 520 4.02 12.67 -13.36
CA ARG A 520 4.89 13.18 -14.42
C ARG A 520 4.34 12.80 -15.79
N GLU A 521 4.56 13.66 -16.76
CA GLU A 521 4.22 13.40 -18.15
C GLU A 521 5.03 12.20 -18.68
N PRO A 522 4.43 11.42 -19.60
CA PRO A 522 5.16 10.36 -20.27
C PRO A 522 6.28 10.97 -21.14
N VAL A 523 7.48 10.44 -21.04
CA VAL A 523 8.63 10.79 -21.90
C VAL A 523 8.78 9.79 -23.03
N GLU A 524 8.33 8.55 -22.80
CA GLU A 524 8.37 7.44 -23.73
C GLU A 524 6.99 6.77 -23.80
N LEU A 525 6.73 6.08 -24.91
CA LEU A 525 5.57 5.21 -25.02
C LEU A 525 5.90 3.87 -24.35
N ASP A 526 5.19 3.51 -23.28
CA ASP A 526 5.27 2.17 -22.71
C ASP A 526 4.69 1.13 -23.67
N TYR A 527 4.84 -0.15 -23.33
CA TYR A 527 4.40 -1.25 -24.19
C TYR A 527 2.92 -1.18 -24.55
N TYR A 528 2.04 -0.95 -23.57
CA TYR A 528 0.59 -0.93 -23.78
C TYR A 528 0.14 0.32 -24.55
N THR A 529 0.67 1.47 -24.20
CA THR A 529 0.39 2.72 -24.93
C THR A 529 0.87 2.61 -26.38
N ARG A 530 2.04 2.02 -26.63
CA ARG A 530 2.57 1.78 -27.98
C ARG A 530 1.67 0.86 -28.80
N MET A 531 1.17 -0.23 -28.16
CA MET A 531 0.23 -1.13 -28.81
C MET A 531 -1.04 -0.39 -29.23
N THR A 532 -1.67 0.34 -28.32
CA THR A 532 -2.88 1.15 -28.61
C THR A 532 -2.64 2.19 -29.68
N VAL A 533 -1.50 2.91 -29.62
CA VAL A 533 -1.10 3.89 -30.63
C VAL A 533 -1.01 3.25 -32.02
N ARG A 534 -0.35 2.10 -32.14
CA ARG A 534 -0.23 1.37 -33.41
C ARG A 534 -1.57 0.85 -33.93
N GLU A 535 -2.46 0.38 -33.04
CA GLU A 535 -3.82 -0.05 -33.39
C GLU A 535 -4.63 1.10 -34.01
N VAL A 536 -4.64 2.26 -33.35
CA VAL A 536 -5.30 3.47 -33.85
C VAL A 536 -4.68 3.90 -35.16
N MET A 537 -3.34 3.94 -35.27
CA MET A 537 -2.65 4.31 -36.49
C MET A 537 -2.96 3.37 -37.66
N LEU A 538 -3.02 2.06 -37.41
CA LEU A 538 -3.37 1.09 -38.43
C LEU A 538 -4.81 1.26 -38.92
N ALA A 539 -5.76 1.41 -38.00
CA ALA A 539 -7.17 1.61 -38.32
C ALA A 539 -7.39 2.91 -39.13
N GLU A 540 -6.79 4.01 -38.70
CA GLU A 540 -6.93 5.29 -39.40
C GLU A 540 -6.20 5.31 -40.75
N LYS A 541 -5.05 4.63 -40.87
CA LYS A 541 -4.36 4.46 -42.13
C LYS A 541 -5.18 3.65 -43.14
N GLN A 542 -5.94 2.64 -42.66
CA GLN A 542 -6.90 1.89 -43.51
C GLN A 542 -8.06 2.75 -44.01
N ARG A 543 -8.50 3.76 -43.22
CA ARG A 543 -9.49 4.75 -43.60
C ARG A 543 -8.95 5.85 -44.53
N GLY A 544 -7.63 5.84 -44.80
CA GLY A 544 -6.96 6.83 -45.62
C GLY A 544 -6.64 8.15 -44.91
N ALA A 545 -6.62 8.15 -43.58
CA ALA A 545 -6.29 9.35 -42.81
C ALA A 545 -4.80 9.74 -42.99
N ALA A 546 -4.57 11.07 -43.03
CA ALA A 546 -3.20 11.60 -43.04
C ALA A 546 -2.56 11.49 -41.65
N PHE A 547 -1.22 11.35 -41.61
CA PHE A 547 -0.46 11.19 -40.35
C PHE A 547 -0.76 12.31 -39.34
N GLU A 548 -0.83 13.57 -39.82
CA GLU A 548 -1.07 14.74 -38.97
C GLU A 548 -2.43 14.67 -38.25
N ALA A 549 -3.47 14.20 -38.93
CA ALA A 549 -4.80 14.03 -38.35
C ALA A 549 -4.79 12.95 -37.25
N VAL A 550 -4.05 11.86 -37.45
CA VAL A 550 -3.88 10.77 -36.47
C VAL A 550 -3.07 11.24 -35.25
N VAL A 551 -2.06 12.07 -35.48
CA VAL A 551 -1.27 12.69 -34.38
C VAL A 551 -2.20 13.57 -33.50
N ASP A 552 -3.05 14.38 -34.10
CA ASP A 552 -3.97 15.24 -33.37
C ASP A 552 -4.98 14.42 -32.54
N GLN A 553 -5.51 13.33 -33.12
CA GLN A 553 -6.39 12.40 -32.41
C GLN A 553 -5.69 11.72 -31.21
N LEU A 554 -4.47 11.23 -31.40
CA LEU A 554 -3.70 10.57 -30.34
C LEU A 554 -3.32 11.54 -29.20
N ARG A 555 -2.98 12.79 -29.55
CA ARG A 555 -2.73 13.85 -28.57
C ARG A 555 -3.97 14.23 -27.79
N ALA A 556 -5.13 14.30 -28.48
CA ALA A 556 -6.41 14.52 -27.82
C ALA A 556 -6.70 13.46 -26.73
N GLY A 557 -6.12 12.26 -26.86
CA GLY A 557 -6.16 11.18 -25.89
C GLY A 557 -5.29 11.35 -24.63
N GLY A 558 -4.36 12.32 -24.58
CA GLY A 558 -3.56 12.67 -23.39
C GLY A 558 -2.60 11.59 -22.86
N LYS A 559 -2.37 10.50 -23.63
CA LYS A 559 -1.52 9.35 -23.22
C LYS A 559 -0.14 9.34 -23.90
N VAL A 560 0.09 10.25 -24.83
CA VAL A 560 1.36 10.31 -25.58
C VAL A 560 2.25 11.43 -25.07
N PRO A 561 3.58 11.33 -25.24
CA PRO A 561 4.50 12.39 -24.83
C PRO A 561 4.18 13.71 -25.53
N MET A 562 4.44 14.82 -24.83
CA MET A 562 4.13 16.15 -25.32
C MET A 562 5.16 16.70 -26.32
N GLY A 563 4.76 17.67 -27.11
CA GLY A 563 5.62 18.49 -27.95
C GLY A 563 6.36 17.72 -29.03
N ALA A 564 7.60 18.12 -29.34
CA ALA A 564 8.40 17.53 -30.40
C ALA A 564 8.82 16.07 -30.11
N VAL A 565 8.96 15.70 -28.83
CA VAL A 565 9.32 14.34 -28.43
C VAL A 565 8.19 13.38 -28.81
N GLY A 566 6.94 13.72 -28.44
CA GLY A 566 5.77 12.92 -28.80
C GLY A 566 5.57 12.83 -30.31
N PHE A 567 5.73 13.95 -31.03
CA PHE A 567 5.62 13.93 -32.48
C PHE A 567 6.62 12.94 -33.10
N ARG A 568 7.87 12.96 -32.68
CA ARG A 568 8.91 12.03 -33.18
C ARG A 568 8.65 10.58 -32.78
N ALA A 569 8.16 10.35 -31.57
CA ALA A 569 7.77 9.01 -31.14
C ALA A 569 6.63 8.45 -32.02
N LEU A 570 5.60 9.27 -32.29
CA LEU A 570 4.49 8.86 -33.13
C LEU A 570 4.91 8.69 -34.61
N GLU A 571 5.78 9.55 -35.15
CA GLU A 571 6.36 9.40 -36.49
C GLU A 571 7.12 8.07 -36.64
N PHE A 572 7.90 7.70 -35.63
CA PHE A 572 8.60 6.42 -35.60
C PHE A 572 7.62 5.22 -35.61
N GLU A 573 6.58 5.26 -34.80
CA GLU A 573 5.58 4.18 -34.78
C GLU A 573 4.77 4.12 -36.09
N TRP A 574 4.46 5.24 -36.70
CA TRP A 574 3.80 5.29 -38.00
C TRP A 574 4.60 4.62 -39.11
N HIS A 575 5.92 4.81 -39.11
CA HIS A 575 6.82 4.11 -40.04
C HIS A 575 6.94 2.62 -39.72
N LYS A 576 6.87 2.25 -38.45
CA LYS A 576 6.91 0.84 -38.02
C LYS A 576 5.72 0.02 -38.46
N ILE A 577 4.52 0.62 -38.52
CA ILE A 577 3.33 -0.08 -38.98
C ILE A 577 3.17 -0.12 -40.49
N ALA A 578 3.92 0.68 -41.25
CA ALA A 578 3.76 0.76 -42.72
C ALA A 578 3.97 -0.60 -43.44
N PRO A 579 4.99 -1.43 -43.12
CA PRO A 579 5.15 -2.74 -43.74
C PRO A 579 3.97 -3.70 -43.41
N LEU A 580 3.41 -3.63 -42.21
CA LEU A 580 2.24 -4.42 -41.83
C LEU A 580 1.03 -4.00 -42.67
N TYR A 581 0.80 -2.69 -42.80
CA TYR A 581 -0.29 -2.14 -43.61
C TYR A 581 -0.18 -2.58 -45.09
N ASP A 582 1.02 -2.48 -45.67
CA ASP A 582 1.26 -2.86 -47.09
C ASP A 582 1.00 -4.36 -47.32
N ARG A 583 1.36 -5.22 -46.37
CA ARG A 583 1.07 -6.66 -46.43
C ARG A 583 -0.43 -6.96 -46.31
N LEU A 584 -1.13 -6.29 -45.39
CA LEU A 584 -2.57 -6.42 -45.21
C LEU A 584 -3.31 -5.98 -46.49
N LEU A 585 -2.89 -4.87 -47.09
CA LEU A 585 -3.46 -4.38 -48.34
C LEU A 585 -3.25 -5.38 -49.49
N SER A 586 -2.03 -5.96 -49.57
CA SER A 586 -1.69 -6.95 -50.59
C SER A 586 -2.48 -8.26 -50.41
N ALA A 587 -2.84 -8.60 -49.18
CA ALA A 587 -3.66 -9.76 -48.87
C ALA A 587 -5.19 -9.50 -49.09
N GLY A 588 -5.56 -8.29 -49.53
CA GLY A 588 -6.97 -7.92 -49.74
C GLY A 588 -7.75 -7.67 -48.45
N PHE A 589 -7.04 -7.38 -47.32
CA PHE A 589 -7.69 -7.07 -46.07
C PHE A 589 -8.41 -5.74 -46.12
N SER A 590 -9.67 -5.73 -45.66
CA SER A 590 -10.45 -4.53 -45.41
C SER A 590 -10.93 -4.54 -43.96
N ALA A 591 -10.87 -3.39 -43.29
CA ALA A 591 -11.38 -3.24 -41.93
C ALA A 591 -12.91 -3.46 -41.85
N GLU A 592 -13.60 -3.35 -42.95
CA GLU A 592 -15.05 -3.61 -43.10
C GLU A 592 -15.35 -5.06 -43.50
N GLY A 593 -14.55 -6.02 -43.07
CA GLY A 593 -14.79 -7.45 -43.33
C GLY A 593 -16.11 -7.95 -42.75
N GLU A 594 -16.70 -8.96 -43.41
CA GLU A 594 -17.97 -9.54 -42.98
C GLU A 594 -17.84 -10.24 -41.64
N VAL A 595 -18.88 -10.19 -40.83
CA VAL A 595 -19.03 -10.90 -39.56
C VAL A 595 -19.95 -12.09 -39.79
N ILE A 596 -19.53 -13.29 -39.44
CA ILE A 596 -20.35 -14.50 -39.49
C ILE A 596 -20.66 -14.96 -38.10
N GLU A 597 -21.96 -15.14 -37.81
CA GLU A 597 -22.40 -15.85 -36.60
C GLU A 597 -22.32 -17.35 -36.83
N LEU A 598 -21.73 -18.04 -35.88
CA LEU A 598 -21.56 -19.50 -35.89
C LEU A 598 -22.35 -20.13 -34.76
N VAL A 599 -23.03 -21.23 -35.09
CA VAL A 599 -23.66 -22.12 -34.12
C VAL A 599 -23.28 -23.54 -34.52
N LEU A 600 -22.49 -24.21 -33.71
CA LEU A 600 -21.95 -25.55 -33.97
C LEU A 600 -22.35 -26.48 -32.82
N ASP A 601 -22.68 -27.71 -33.16
CA ASP A 601 -22.81 -28.79 -32.18
C ASP A 601 -21.53 -29.61 -32.22
N VAL A 602 -20.76 -29.59 -31.12
CA VAL A 602 -19.50 -30.31 -31.02
C VAL A 602 -19.54 -31.22 -29.81
N ALA A 603 -19.61 -32.51 -30.05
CA ALA A 603 -19.66 -33.54 -29.01
C ALA A 603 -20.78 -33.33 -27.96
N GLY A 604 -21.95 -32.82 -28.38
CA GLY A 604 -23.08 -32.53 -27.49
C GLY A 604 -23.03 -31.21 -26.75
N THR A 605 -22.02 -30.37 -27.02
CA THR A 605 -21.91 -29.00 -26.51
C THR A 605 -22.20 -28.02 -27.65
N ARG A 606 -23.08 -27.06 -27.41
CA ARG A 606 -23.40 -26.01 -28.37
C ARG A 606 -22.34 -24.88 -28.27
N LEU A 607 -21.54 -24.76 -29.33
CA LEU A 607 -20.56 -23.68 -29.47
C LEU A 607 -21.17 -22.55 -30.28
N THR A 608 -21.30 -21.37 -29.69
CA THR A 608 -21.86 -20.18 -30.32
C THR A 608 -20.81 -19.03 -30.39
N GLY A 609 -20.92 -18.16 -31.35
CA GLY A 609 -20.03 -17.00 -31.46
C GLY A 609 -19.99 -16.40 -32.85
N SER A 610 -19.13 -15.40 -33.04
CA SER A 610 -18.90 -14.78 -34.32
C SER A 610 -17.44 -14.82 -34.72
N VAL A 611 -17.18 -14.87 -36.02
CA VAL A 611 -15.84 -14.78 -36.61
C VAL A 611 -15.79 -13.59 -37.52
N SER A 612 -14.78 -12.74 -37.30
CA SER A 612 -14.55 -11.51 -38.07
C SER A 612 -13.09 -11.05 -37.95
N PRO A 613 -12.56 -10.23 -38.84
CA PRO A 613 -13.11 -9.90 -40.16
C PRO A 613 -12.85 -11.05 -41.16
N LEU A 614 -13.88 -11.39 -41.91
CA LEU A 614 -13.79 -12.36 -42.98
C LEU A 614 -13.66 -11.64 -44.32
N THR A 615 -12.68 -12.06 -45.11
CA THR A 615 -12.38 -11.54 -46.45
C THR A 615 -12.67 -12.61 -47.51
N THR A 616 -12.57 -12.26 -48.80
CA THR A 616 -12.63 -13.23 -49.89
C THR A 616 -11.55 -14.34 -49.79
N ASN A 617 -10.45 -14.06 -49.09
CA ASN A 617 -9.32 -14.96 -48.92
C ASN A 617 -9.39 -15.74 -47.59
N GLY A 618 -10.43 -15.54 -46.78
CA GLY A 618 -10.64 -16.22 -45.49
C GLY A 618 -10.57 -15.27 -44.29
N LEU A 619 -10.43 -15.86 -43.11
CA LEU A 619 -10.32 -15.12 -41.84
C LEU A 619 -8.94 -14.48 -41.73
N VAL A 620 -8.91 -13.19 -41.38
CA VAL A 620 -7.64 -12.46 -41.19
C VAL A 620 -7.58 -11.86 -39.80
N HIS A 621 -6.49 -12.14 -39.11
CA HIS A 621 -6.14 -11.48 -37.85
C HIS A 621 -4.84 -10.69 -38.03
N CYS A 622 -4.71 -9.55 -37.34
CA CYS A 622 -3.45 -8.82 -37.33
C CYS A 622 -3.06 -8.43 -35.90
N SER A 623 -1.78 -8.49 -35.62
CA SER A 623 -1.16 -7.96 -34.40
C SER A 623 -0.24 -6.81 -34.79
N VAL A 624 -0.40 -5.67 -34.15
CA VAL A 624 0.45 -4.50 -34.36
C VAL A 624 1.81 -4.63 -33.64
N MET A 625 1.93 -5.65 -32.80
CA MET A 625 3.15 -6.05 -32.11
C MET A 625 3.61 -7.43 -32.62
N ASP A 626 4.73 -7.91 -32.14
CA ASP A 626 5.22 -9.25 -32.53
C ASP A 626 4.18 -10.33 -32.20
N LEU A 627 4.03 -11.28 -33.12
CA LEU A 627 3.05 -12.34 -32.95
C LEU A 627 3.33 -13.18 -31.70
N THR A 628 2.38 -13.20 -30.79
CA THR A 628 2.45 -13.96 -29.53
C THR A 628 1.78 -15.33 -29.66
N ALA A 629 1.98 -16.20 -28.68
CA ALA A 629 1.23 -17.45 -28.57
C ALA A 629 -0.28 -17.20 -28.51
N ARG A 630 -0.71 -16.10 -27.83
CA ARG A 630 -2.11 -15.73 -27.70
C ARG A 630 -2.76 -15.37 -29.03
N ASP A 631 -2.05 -14.64 -29.90
CA ASP A 631 -2.55 -14.29 -31.25
C ASP A 631 -2.77 -15.56 -32.08
N ARG A 632 -1.84 -16.51 -32.01
CA ARG A 632 -1.91 -17.79 -32.72
C ARG A 632 -3.05 -18.65 -32.20
N ILE A 633 -3.23 -18.76 -30.89
CA ILE A 633 -4.32 -19.48 -30.24
C ILE A 633 -5.68 -18.89 -30.65
N ARG A 634 -5.81 -17.57 -30.58
CA ARG A 634 -7.05 -16.88 -30.99
C ARG A 634 -7.43 -17.20 -32.42
N LEU A 635 -6.48 -17.03 -33.34
CA LEU A 635 -6.73 -17.37 -34.75
C LEU A 635 -7.05 -18.86 -34.93
N TRP A 636 -6.31 -19.76 -34.26
CA TRP A 636 -6.47 -21.21 -34.39
C TRP A 636 -7.86 -21.68 -33.97
N VAL A 637 -8.35 -21.25 -32.81
CA VAL A 637 -9.68 -21.61 -32.31
C VAL A 637 -10.76 -21.08 -33.25
N SER A 638 -10.65 -19.83 -33.71
CA SER A 638 -11.57 -19.24 -34.69
C SER A 638 -11.52 -19.95 -36.05
N HIS A 639 -10.32 -20.34 -36.48
CA HIS A 639 -10.10 -21.11 -37.72
C HIS A 639 -10.76 -22.49 -37.67
N LEU A 640 -10.61 -23.21 -36.57
CA LEU A 640 -11.27 -24.49 -36.39
C LEU A 640 -12.80 -24.35 -36.42
N ALA A 641 -13.36 -23.32 -35.78
CA ALA A 641 -14.79 -23.04 -35.82
C ALA A 641 -15.27 -22.70 -37.24
N LEU A 642 -14.50 -21.92 -37.99
CA LEU A 642 -14.77 -21.64 -39.40
C LEU A 642 -14.73 -22.89 -40.26
N CYS A 643 -13.74 -23.76 -40.07
CA CYS A 643 -13.62 -25.03 -40.79
C CYS A 643 -14.75 -26.03 -40.47
N ALA A 644 -15.27 -26.01 -39.24
CA ALA A 644 -16.36 -26.87 -38.78
C ALA A 644 -17.75 -26.38 -39.27
N SER A 645 -17.86 -25.14 -39.72
CA SER A 645 -19.11 -24.55 -40.15
C SER A 645 -19.45 -24.91 -41.61
N ASP A 646 -20.76 -24.98 -41.90
CA ASP A 646 -21.30 -25.19 -43.28
C ASP A 646 -21.39 -23.87 -44.03
N THR A 647 -20.33 -23.08 -44.09
CA THR A 647 -20.32 -21.78 -44.78
C THR A 647 -19.81 -21.92 -46.21
N SER A 648 -20.27 -21.02 -47.09
CA SER A 648 -19.78 -20.86 -48.47
C SER A 648 -18.46 -20.08 -48.57
N TYR A 649 -17.94 -19.62 -47.47
CA TYR A 649 -16.73 -18.84 -47.43
C TYR A 649 -15.44 -19.67 -47.50
N THR A 650 -14.36 -19.02 -47.92
CA THR A 650 -13.03 -19.65 -47.95
C THR A 650 -12.58 -20.01 -46.56
N ARG A 651 -12.34 -21.28 -46.29
CA ARG A 651 -11.96 -21.85 -45.00
C ARG A 651 -10.44 -21.80 -44.79
N SER A 652 -9.82 -20.70 -45.11
CA SER A 652 -8.40 -20.40 -44.77
C SER A 652 -8.33 -19.27 -43.78
N SER A 653 -7.22 -19.18 -43.06
CA SER A 653 -7.02 -18.12 -42.09
C SER A 653 -5.59 -17.63 -42.11
N GLN A 654 -5.39 -16.36 -41.89
CA GLN A 654 -4.08 -15.72 -41.89
C GLN A 654 -3.90 -14.80 -40.69
N VAL A 655 -2.71 -14.80 -40.08
CA VAL A 655 -2.30 -13.80 -39.08
C VAL A 655 -1.08 -13.04 -39.56
N PHE A 656 -1.19 -11.73 -39.45
CA PHE A 656 -0.13 -10.80 -39.83
C PHE A 656 0.44 -10.13 -38.58
N GLY A 657 1.77 -10.16 -38.46
CA GLY A 657 2.53 -9.37 -37.52
C GLY A 657 3.47 -8.42 -38.25
N PRO A 658 4.20 -7.52 -37.53
CA PRO A 658 5.11 -6.56 -38.14
C PRO A 658 6.17 -7.18 -39.06
N ASP A 659 6.74 -8.32 -38.65
CA ASP A 659 7.88 -8.94 -39.36
C ASP A 659 7.56 -10.29 -39.99
N GLN A 660 6.44 -10.91 -39.67
CA GLN A 660 6.05 -12.25 -40.15
C GLN A 660 4.55 -12.36 -40.38
N ALA A 661 4.16 -13.29 -41.26
CA ALA A 661 2.77 -13.70 -41.41
C ALA A 661 2.71 -15.24 -41.41
N GLU A 662 1.57 -15.76 -40.95
CA GLU A 662 1.32 -17.19 -40.87
C GLU A 662 -0.05 -17.50 -41.45
N SER A 663 -0.22 -18.67 -42.05
CA SER A 663 -1.50 -19.12 -42.57
C SER A 663 -1.85 -20.52 -42.13
N PHE A 664 -3.13 -20.80 -42.13
CA PHE A 664 -3.74 -22.10 -41.92
C PHE A 664 -4.64 -22.43 -43.09
N ASP A 665 -4.43 -23.59 -43.68
CA ASP A 665 -5.29 -24.15 -44.71
C ASP A 665 -6.44 -24.95 -44.11
N VAL A 666 -7.38 -25.37 -44.92
CA VAL A 666 -8.57 -26.13 -44.51
C VAL A 666 -8.19 -27.40 -43.73
N ILE A 667 -8.75 -27.53 -42.54
CA ILE A 667 -8.54 -28.68 -41.66
C ILE A 667 -9.53 -29.80 -41.99
N GLY A 668 -9.03 -31.03 -42.09
CA GLY A 668 -9.86 -32.20 -42.46
C GLY A 668 -10.83 -32.66 -41.37
N GLU A 669 -10.43 -32.55 -40.09
CA GLU A 669 -11.22 -33.02 -38.94
C GLU A 669 -11.39 -31.95 -37.87
N PRO A 670 -12.03 -30.79 -38.18
CA PRO A 670 -12.10 -29.67 -37.25
C PRO A 670 -12.97 -29.97 -36.01
N HIS A 671 -14.02 -30.77 -36.15
CA HIS A 671 -14.89 -31.17 -35.05
C HIS A 671 -14.15 -31.99 -33.98
N THR A 672 -13.25 -32.87 -34.39
CA THR A 672 -12.43 -33.68 -33.46
C THR A 672 -11.51 -32.82 -32.62
N LEU A 673 -10.84 -31.82 -33.26
CA LEU A 673 -9.96 -30.90 -32.59
C LEU A 673 -10.72 -29.96 -31.68
N LEU A 674 -11.87 -29.44 -32.10
CA LEU A 674 -12.74 -28.63 -31.25
C LEU A 674 -13.27 -29.39 -30.04
N ALA A 675 -13.69 -30.65 -30.23
CA ALA A 675 -14.14 -31.49 -29.13
C ALA A 675 -13.03 -31.71 -28.09
N ASP A 676 -11.79 -31.89 -28.55
CA ASP A 676 -10.64 -32.05 -27.67
C ASP A 676 -10.35 -30.76 -26.89
N LEU A 677 -10.41 -29.58 -27.54
CA LEU A 677 -10.28 -28.30 -26.87
C LEU A 677 -11.42 -28.07 -25.86
N ILE A 678 -12.66 -28.38 -26.19
CA ILE A 678 -13.82 -28.27 -25.27
C ILE A 678 -13.62 -29.17 -24.04
N ALA A 679 -13.10 -30.39 -24.23
CA ALA A 679 -12.82 -31.29 -23.11
C ALA A 679 -11.77 -30.72 -22.15
N VAL A 680 -10.68 -30.12 -22.68
CA VAL A 680 -9.66 -29.45 -21.87
C VAL A 680 -10.24 -28.22 -21.18
N TYR A 681 -11.07 -27.41 -21.85
CA TYR A 681 -11.78 -26.29 -21.27
C TYR A 681 -12.62 -26.72 -20.07
N GLN A 682 -13.47 -27.73 -20.24
CA GLN A 682 -14.32 -28.26 -19.16
C GLN A 682 -13.51 -28.77 -17.98
N GLU A 683 -12.39 -29.47 -18.24
CA GLU A 683 -11.46 -29.91 -17.18
C GLU A 683 -10.85 -28.69 -16.42
N GLY A 684 -10.39 -27.70 -17.15
CA GLY A 684 -9.76 -26.51 -16.58
C GLY A 684 -10.69 -25.60 -15.78
N LEU A 685 -12.01 -25.74 -15.96
CA LEU A 685 -13.01 -25.09 -15.09
C LEU A 685 -13.21 -25.81 -13.75
N THR A 686 -12.62 -27.00 -13.56
CA THR A 686 -12.72 -27.79 -12.32
C THR A 686 -11.43 -27.75 -11.50
N ARG A 687 -10.29 -27.57 -12.14
CA ARG A 687 -8.97 -27.50 -11.50
C ARG A 687 -7.98 -26.64 -12.28
N PRO A 688 -6.96 -26.09 -11.65
CA PRO A 688 -5.89 -25.40 -12.36
C PRO A 688 -5.15 -26.37 -13.30
N LEU A 689 -5.06 -26.00 -14.57
CA LEU A 689 -4.27 -26.76 -15.53
C LEU A 689 -2.89 -26.09 -15.71
N PRO A 690 -1.79 -26.84 -15.67
CA PRO A 690 -0.46 -26.29 -15.93
C PRO A 690 -0.27 -26.08 -17.45
N PHE A 691 -1.02 -25.15 -18.02
CA PHE A 691 -0.91 -24.71 -19.40
C PHE A 691 -0.63 -23.21 -19.43
N PHE A 692 0.60 -22.88 -19.82
CA PHE A 692 1.10 -21.51 -19.89
C PHE A 692 1.39 -21.18 -21.36
N PRO A 693 0.59 -20.34 -22.02
CA PRO A 693 0.59 -20.20 -23.47
C PRO A 693 1.95 -19.87 -24.09
N ARG A 694 2.73 -18.99 -23.48
CA ARG A 694 4.05 -18.60 -23.97
C ARG A 694 5.06 -19.74 -23.81
N SER A 695 5.13 -20.32 -22.63
CA SER A 695 6.01 -21.47 -22.34
C SER A 695 5.64 -22.69 -23.17
N ALA A 696 4.33 -22.95 -23.34
CA ALA A 696 3.84 -24.03 -24.17
C ALA A 696 4.16 -23.83 -25.67
N TRP A 697 4.08 -22.59 -26.15
CA TRP A 697 4.48 -22.26 -27.52
C TRP A 697 5.97 -22.51 -27.76
N GLU A 698 6.83 -22.05 -26.86
CA GLU A 698 8.26 -22.29 -26.96
C GLU A 698 8.61 -23.78 -26.90
N TYR A 699 7.85 -24.55 -26.09
CA TYR A 699 8.00 -26.01 -26.02
C TYR A 699 7.74 -26.70 -27.37
N VAL A 700 6.65 -26.36 -28.07
CA VAL A 700 6.26 -27.03 -29.32
C VAL A 700 6.93 -26.47 -30.57
N SER A 701 7.42 -25.23 -30.56
CA SER A 701 7.95 -24.54 -31.76
C SER A 701 9.46 -24.53 -31.86
N THR A 702 10.18 -24.83 -30.78
CA THR A 702 11.66 -24.80 -30.80
C THR A 702 12.24 -25.95 -31.61
N GLY A 703 13.30 -25.66 -32.35
CA GLY A 703 14.13 -26.69 -33.00
C GLY A 703 15.24 -27.27 -32.11
N GLY A 704 15.34 -26.82 -30.86
CA GLY A 704 16.35 -27.23 -29.87
C GLY A 704 15.76 -28.12 -28.76
N ASP A 705 16.17 -27.84 -27.53
CA ASP A 705 15.66 -28.52 -26.32
C ASP A 705 14.32 -27.88 -25.86
N PRO A 706 13.18 -28.58 -26.02
CA PRO A 706 11.86 -28.02 -25.70
C PRO A 706 11.69 -27.66 -24.23
N ALA A 707 12.15 -28.50 -23.31
CA ALA A 707 12.02 -28.26 -21.88
C ALA A 707 12.81 -27.03 -21.43
N LYS A 708 14.03 -26.85 -21.97
CA LYS A 708 14.87 -25.68 -21.67
C LYS A 708 14.26 -24.40 -22.24
N ALA A 709 13.65 -24.44 -23.42
CA ALA A 709 13.00 -23.28 -24.03
C ALA A 709 11.79 -22.85 -23.20
N ALA A 710 10.92 -23.78 -22.81
CA ALA A 710 9.79 -23.53 -21.94
C ALA A 710 10.21 -22.97 -20.58
N ALA A 711 11.20 -23.58 -19.95
CA ALA A 711 11.73 -23.16 -18.65
C ALA A 711 12.25 -21.71 -18.65
N ARG A 712 12.92 -21.30 -19.71
CA ARG A 712 13.41 -19.92 -19.87
C ARG A 712 12.27 -18.91 -19.96
N THR A 713 11.19 -19.27 -20.66
CA THR A 713 10.02 -18.41 -20.82
C THR A 713 9.18 -18.36 -19.55
N TRP A 714 9.09 -19.47 -18.83
CA TRP A 714 8.44 -19.56 -17.54
C TRP A 714 9.13 -18.67 -16.49
N ALA A 715 10.45 -18.78 -16.34
CA ALA A 715 11.21 -18.02 -15.36
C ALA A 715 11.37 -16.54 -15.71
N GLY A 716 11.29 -16.17 -17.00
CA GLY A 716 11.59 -14.80 -17.43
C GLY A 716 13.08 -14.44 -17.33
N ASN A 717 13.38 -13.16 -17.47
CA ASN A 717 14.70 -12.56 -17.28
C ASN A 717 14.58 -11.06 -17.04
N ASP A 718 15.71 -10.36 -16.82
CA ASP A 718 15.77 -8.91 -16.56
C ASP A 718 15.07 -8.03 -17.62
N TYR A 719 14.78 -8.56 -18.80
CA TYR A 719 14.17 -7.84 -19.94
C TYR A 719 12.79 -8.37 -20.35
N ALA A 720 12.40 -9.55 -19.86
CA ALA A 720 11.16 -10.21 -20.26
C ALA A 720 10.51 -10.88 -19.06
N TRP A 721 9.29 -10.49 -18.77
CA TRP A 721 8.46 -11.02 -17.71
C TRP A 721 8.20 -12.52 -17.87
N GLY A 722 8.42 -13.31 -16.83
CA GLY A 722 8.13 -14.74 -16.79
C GLY A 722 6.66 -15.03 -16.57
N GLU A 723 6.14 -16.17 -17.07
CA GLU A 723 4.78 -16.58 -16.73
C GLU A 723 4.65 -17.04 -15.27
N SER A 724 5.77 -17.37 -14.61
CA SER A 724 5.84 -17.62 -13.16
C SER A 724 5.57 -16.40 -12.29
N GLU A 725 5.72 -15.19 -12.85
CA GLU A 725 5.48 -13.93 -12.13
C GLU A 725 4.02 -13.48 -12.19
N ASP A 726 3.17 -14.15 -13.00
CA ASP A 726 1.75 -13.84 -13.08
C ASP A 726 1.05 -14.20 -11.77
N ALA A 727 0.34 -13.23 -11.18
CA ALA A 727 -0.27 -13.36 -9.85
C ALA A 727 -1.29 -14.51 -9.75
N TYR A 728 -2.04 -14.79 -10.84
CA TYR A 728 -2.97 -15.91 -10.87
C TYR A 728 -2.23 -17.25 -10.91
N ASN A 729 -1.14 -17.35 -11.67
CA ASN A 729 -0.29 -18.53 -11.69
C ASN A 729 0.37 -18.77 -10.33
N GLN A 730 0.90 -17.71 -9.68
CA GLN A 730 1.47 -17.80 -8.35
C GLN A 730 0.45 -18.27 -7.31
N LEU A 731 -0.78 -17.78 -7.39
CA LEU A 731 -1.83 -18.19 -6.46
C LEU A 731 -2.26 -19.64 -6.65
N ALA A 732 -2.40 -20.09 -7.90
CA ALA A 732 -2.90 -21.44 -8.21
C ALA A 732 -1.85 -22.53 -7.95
N PHE A 733 -0.59 -22.26 -8.28
CA PHE A 733 0.51 -23.22 -8.24
C PHE A 733 1.55 -22.86 -7.18
N ARG A 734 1.10 -22.47 -5.99
CA ARG A 734 1.93 -22.10 -4.85
C ARG A 734 3.11 -23.04 -4.69
N ASP A 735 4.29 -22.49 -4.52
CA ASP A 735 5.54 -23.22 -4.26
C ASP A 735 5.97 -24.22 -5.35
N SER A 736 5.29 -24.26 -6.50
CA SER A 736 5.71 -25.07 -7.63
C SER A 736 6.87 -24.37 -8.35
N GLY A 737 8.01 -25.02 -8.33
CA GLY A 737 9.20 -24.56 -9.06
C GLY A 737 9.10 -24.87 -10.57
N ILE A 738 10.23 -25.09 -11.19
CA ILE A 738 10.33 -25.39 -12.63
C ILE A 738 9.75 -26.75 -13.00
N GLU A 739 9.61 -27.65 -12.02
CA GLU A 739 9.03 -29.00 -12.15
C GLU A 739 7.57 -28.99 -12.62
N ILE A 740 6.86 -27.86 -12.49
CA ILE A 740 5.50 -27.70 -13.02
C ILE A 740 5.45 -27.83 -14.55
N LEU A 741 6.58 -27.66 -15.21
CA LEU A 741 6.72 -27.78 -16.67
C LEU A 741 6.96 -29.23 -17.14
N GLU A 742 6.96 -30.20 -16.24
CA GLU A 742 7.15 -31.61 -16.54
C GLU A 742 5.81 -32.34 -16.60
N GLY A 743 5.76 -33.46 -17.32
CA GLY A 743 4.64 -34.38 -17.33
C GLY A 743 3.33 -33.80 -17.89
N GLU A 744 2.45 -33.27 -17.07
CA GLU A 744 1.13 -32.79 -17.50
C GLU A 744 1.23 -31.57 -18.41
N PHE A 745 2.12 -30.64 -18.11
CA PHE A 745 2.37 -29.47 -18.96
C PHE A 745 2.79 -29.91 -20.38
N GLU A 746 3.72 -30.83 -20.49
CA GLU A 746 4.22 -31.31 -21.79
C GLU A 746 3.09 -31.96 -22.61
N GLN A 747 2.21 -32.75 -21.95
CA GLN A 747 1.04 -33.34 -22.56
C GLN A 747 0.05 -32.31 -23.05
N LEU A 748 -0.26 -31.29 -22.22
CA LEU A 748 -1.17 -30.22 -22.57
C LEU A 748 -0.61 -29.33 -23.67
N ALA A 749 0.67 -28.98 -23.61
CA ALA A 749 1.34 -28.18 -24.64
C ALA A 749 1.28 -28.91 -26.01
N SER A 750 1.62 -30.17 -26.04
CA SER A 750 1.58 -30.99 -27.27
C SER A 750 0.15 -31.20 -27.76
N ARG A 751 -0.82 -31.46 -26.89
CA ARG A 751 -2.22 -31.70 -27.22
C ARG A 751 -2.89 -30.45 -27.80
N ILE A 752 -2.68 -29.26 -27.16
CA ILE A 752 -3.36 -28.04 -27.54
C ILE A 752 -2.65 -27.36 -28.72
N LEU A 753 -1.31 -27.18 -28.65
CA LEU A 753 -0.56 -26.44 -29.64
C LEU A 753 0.13 -27.30 -30.70
N GLY A 754 0.26 -28.61 -30.51
CA GLY A 754 0.82 -29.52 -31.48
C GLY A 754 0.09 -29.49 -32.82
N PRO A 755 -1.28 -29.65 -32.85
CA PRO A 755 -2.06 -29.52 -34.07
C PRO A 755 -1.93 -28.15 -34.75
N LEU A 756 -1.90 -27.06 -33.97
CA LEU A 756 -1.66 -25.70 -34.48
C LEU A 756 -0.30 -25.60 -35.18
N GLN A 757 0.76 -26.05 -34.52
CA GLN A 757 2.11 -26.00 -35.07
C GLN A 757 2.27 -26.88 -36.33
N ALA A 758 1.63 -28.03 -36.38
CA ALA A 758 1.69 -28.95 -37.53
C ALA A 758 0.99 -28.40 -38.79
N ASN A 759 -0.05 -27.57 -38.62
CA ASN A 759 -0.82 -27.00 -39.71
C ASN A 759 -0.43 -25.57 -40.07
N ARG A 760 0.54 -25.00 -39.34
CA ARG A 760 1.00 -23.64 -39.56
C ARG A 760 1.95 -23.54 -40.76
N VAL A 761 1.68 -22.61 -41.64
CA VAL A 761 2.58 -22.25 -42.77
C VAL A 761 3.08 -20.81 -42.55
N VAL A 762 4.38 -20.63 -42.49
CA VAL A 762 4.99 -19.28 -42.37
C VAL A 762 5.06 -18.64 -43.75
N ILE A 763 4.40 -17.52 -43.92
CA ILE A 763 4.43 -16.71 -45.14
C ILE A 763 5.63 -15.74 -45.00
N ARG A 764 6.62 -15.88 -45.92
CA ARG A 764 7.80 -15.02 -45.92
C ARG A 764 7.58 -13.75 -46.72
#